data_b26193844f17e0aabd812c7c38aeee8e
#
_entry.id   b26193844f17e0aabd812c7c38aeee8e
#
_cell.length_a   1.000
_cell.length_b   1.000
_cell.length_c   1.000
_cell.angle_alpha   90.00
_cell.angle_beta   90.00
_cell.angle_gamma   90.00
#
_symmetry.space_group_name_H-M   'P 1'
#
loop_
_entity.id
_entity.type
_entity.pdbx_description
1 polymer ?
#
loop_
_entity_poly.entity_id
_entity_poly.type
_entity_poly.pdbx_seq_one_letter_code
_entity_poly.pdbx_strand_id
1 'polypeptide(L)'
;MFSMARSRTTQGLTGPVAAPGAQGASDASIELLESVQRRVLWLAMSIVHHANRVRESSSGVKVGGHQASSASMVSIMTALYFDHLRAPDRVSVKPHAAPVLHAINYLLGQLDERYLTELRAFGGLQSYPSRAKDPDPVDFSTGSVGIGATATLWSALAHRYVAGHFEVPRGGRQIALLGDAELDEGAIWEAVIDPLVNQLGEVLWVVDVNRQSLDRVVPEIAVARRAAMFDAAGWQVITVKYGRRLRALFERAGGEALRRRIDAMPNAEYQRLLRIPVAELRERLPGAGGDRRDIERLTTGLQDAELAAALRDLGGHDLADLLAAFRRAEEASDRPTVIFAYTIKAWSLPTEGHPANHSALLSVEQWERLGEQLGADAASPWARFEADSPEGQLCLEAAERLARVEPLRRAPPAVPEELRRAHSGSISTQQVLGRFFMDLAHDAPEVAAAVVSVSPDVASSTNLGGWINRVGVWSVGERIDWFADDGDTLVRWRESEHARHIELGIAEGNLVGLLGELGATWSRDGQPLLPIGTLYDPFVNRALEQWSFGMYAGGQSILVGTPAGVTLAPEGGAHQSTITPSVGLEQPRCVAWEPAFGQDLEWVLLHALGRLGREDGISSYLRLSTRPLDQSLARVPPEPAARERRRRQVLAGGYRCREAAGAPEVTLAGMGAIMPEVLGAAAELEANGIEVDVLCLTSPDLIFGALQARQGLAGGDASFLAELFPAARVSPIVSVLDGHPHTLSFLAAIAGAPIACLGVQDFGQSGDIQDLYRHFGIDSETIVGAALDLLG
;
A
#
# COMPACT_ATOMS: atom_id res chain seq x y z
N MET A 1 41.11 -10.60 -8.02
CA MET A 1 41.15 -12.07 -7.76
C MET A 1 39.74 -12.48 -7.40
N PHE A 2 39.02 -12.96 -8.38
CA PHE A 2 37.64 -13.45 -8.19
C PHE A 2 37.69 -14.79 -7.43
N SER A 3 37.16 -14.82 -6.20
CA SER A 3 36.93 -16.06 -5.48
C SER A 3 35.67 -16.70 -6.07
N MET A 4 35.87 -17.81 -6.76
CA MET A 4 34.78 -18.65 -7.28
C MET A 4 33.91 -19.15 -6.12
N ALA A 5 32.66 -18.71 -6.10
CA ALA A 5 31.62 -19.33 -5.30
C ALA A 5 31.43 -20.78 -5.83
N ARG A 6 31.69 -21.74 -4.97
CA ARG A 6 31.47 -23.16 -5.26
C ARG A 6 29.98 -23.38 -5.57
N SER A 7 29.71 -23.82 -6.78
CA SER A 7 28.46 -24.46 -7.22
C SER A 7 28.05 -25.51 -6.19
N ARG A 8 27.02 -25.21 -5.38
CA ARG A 8 26.27 -26.23 -4.65
C ARG A 8 25.32 -26.86 -5.65
N THR A 9 25.59 -28.10 -6.00
CA THR A 9 24.72 -28.98 -6.73
C THR A 9 23.30 -28.91 -6.15
N THR A 10 22.34 -28.62 -7.01
CA THR A 10 20.90 -28.74 -6.78
C THR A 10 20.58 -30.21 -6.44
N GLN A 11 20.65 -30.56 -5.15
CA GLN A 11 19.98 -31.75 -4.64
C GLN A 11 18.51 -31.40 -4.46
N GLY A 12 17.66 -32.23 -5.03
CA GLY A 12 16.25 -32.00 -5.28
C GLY A 12 15.46 -31.34 -4.14
N LEU A 13 14.69 -30.34 -4.51
CA LEU A 13 13.71 -29.58 -3.71
C LEU A 13 12.51 -30.44 -3.22
N THR A 14 12.65 -31.74 -3.02
CA THR A 14 11.61 -32.67 -2.59
C THR A 14 12.02 -33.56 -1.41
N GLY A 15 12.82 -33.05 -0.49
CA GLY A 15 13.06 -33.75 0.78
C GLY A 15 11.81 -33.66 1.64
N PRO A 16 11.34 -34.78 2.25
CA PRO A 16 10.29 -34.70 3.26
C PRO A 16 10.80 -33.84 4.41
N VAL A 17 9.92 -33.02 5.00
CA VAL A 17 10.17 -32.39 6.29
C VAL A 17 10.47 -33.50 7.27
N ALA A 18 11.76 -33.79 7.51
CA ALA A 18 12.15 -34.69 8.60
C ALA A 18 11.79 -33.96 9.88
N ALA A 19 10.93 -34.55 10.69
CA ALA A 19 10.57 -34.07 12.00
C ALA A 19 11.84 -33.97 12.86
N PRO A 20 12.28 -32.78 13.31
CA PRO A 20 13.20 -32.72 14.44
C PRO A 20 12.41 -33.06 15.70
N GLY A 21 12.99 -33.83 16.61
CA GLY A 21 12.43 -34.18 17.90
C GLY A 21 12.27 -32.96 18.82
N ALA A 22 11.22 -32.19 18.60
CA ALA A 22 10.67 -31.20 19.52
C ALA A 22 9.25 -31.65 19.81
N GLN A 23 8.82 -31.57 21.08
CA GLN A 23 7.51 -31.94 21.57
C GLN A 23 6.43 -31.34 20.64
N GLY A 24 5.90 -32.16 19.72
CA GLY A 24 4.77 -31.82 18.89
C GLY A 24 3.56 -31.47 19.76
N ALA A 25 2.65 -30.64 19.26
CA ALA A 25 1.35 -30.46 19.90
C ALA A 25 0.75 -31.86 20.18
N SER A 26 0.19 -32.08 21.36
CA SER A 26 -0.43 -33.35 21.70
C SER A 26 -1.64 -33.60 20.78
N ASP A 27 -1.96 -34.89 20.52
CA ASP A 27 -3.15 -35.23 19.70
C ASP A 27 -4.41 -34.55 20.27
N ALA A 28 -4.56 -34.47 21.57
CA ALA A 28 -5.67 -33.81 22.26
C ALA A 28 -5.71 -32.30 21.97
N SER A 29 -4.57 -31.61 21.84
CA SER A 29 -4.53 -30.20 21.50
C SER A 29 -4.86 -29.96 20.01
N ILE A 30 -4.54 -30.89 19.13
CA ILE A 30 -4.93 -30.81 17.71
C ILE A 30 -6.44 -31.05 17.56
N GLU A 31 -7.03 -32.01 18.22
CA GLU A 31 -8.47 -32.26 18.19
C GLU A 31 -9.27 -31.04 18.71
N LEU A 32 -8.76 -30.36 19.72
CA LEU A 32 -9.35 -29.12 20.24
C LEU A 32 -9.29 -27.99 19.20
N LEU A 33 -8.15 -27.80 18.56
CA LEU A 33 -8.02 -26.84 17.47
C LEU A 33 -8.90 -27.19 16.28
N GLU A 34 -9.07 -28.48 15.93
CA GLU A 34 -10.01 -28.93 14.88
C GLU A 34 -11.47 -28.61 15.25
N SER A 35 -11.83 -28.65 16.53
CA SER A 35 -13.16 -28.22 17.01
C SER A 35 -13.36 -26.72 16.80
N VAL A 36 -12.40 -25.89 17.16
CA VAL A 36 -12.43 -24.44 16.93
C VAL A 36 -12.43 -24.13 15.44
N GLN A 37 -11.62 -24.81 14.63
CA GLN A 37 -11.59 -24.68 13.16
C GLN A 37 -12.99 -24.88 12.53
N ARG A 38 -13.73 -25.92 12.96
CA ARG A 38 -15.11 -26.14 12.48
C ARG A 38 -16.04 -24.97 12.81
N ARG A 39 -15.92 -24.42 14.02
CA ARG A 39 -16.72 -23.25 14.44
C ARG A 39 -16.34 -21.99 13.65
N VAL A 40 -15.06 -21.75 13.41
CA VAL A 40 -14.58 -20.63 12.56
C VAL A 40 -15.13 -20.75 11.15
N LEU A 41 -15.07 -21.95 10.55
CA LEU A 41 -15.64 -22.19 9.22
C LEU A 41 -17.15 -21.90 9.22
N TRP A 42 -17.89 -22.41 10.20
CA TRP A 42 -19.33 -22.18 10.32
C TRP A 42 -19.68 -20.68 10.38
N LEU A 43 -19.04 -19.95 11.29
CA LEU A 43 -19.28 -18.53 11.49
C LEU A 43 -18.94 -17.73 10.22
N ALA A 44 -17.79 -17.98 9.60
CA ALA A 44 -17.37 -17.29 8.37
C ALA A 44 -18.36 -17.54 7.22
N MET A 45 -18.86 -18.78 7.07
CA MET A 45 -19.88 -19.09 6.06
C MET A 45 -21.24 -18.46 6.38
N SER A 46 -21.60 -18.39 7.66
CA SER A 46 -22.86 -17.81 8.13
C SER A 46 -22.90 -16.28 7.97
N ILE A 47 -21.78 -15.57 8.21
CA ILE A 47 -21.65 -14.13 7.94
C ILE A 47 -22.00 -13.82 6.47
N VAL A 48 -21.42 -14.57 5.53
CA VAL A 48 -21.66 -14.38 4.11
C VAL A 48 -23.08 -14.82 3.73
N HIS A 49 -23.57 -15.93 4.30
CA HIS A 49 -24.92 -16.44 4.08
C HIS A 49 -25.98 -15.42 4.51
N HIS A 50 -25.86 -14.88 5.73
CA HIS A 50 -26.77 -13.88 6.27
C HIS A 50 -26.85 -12.65 5.36
N ALA A 51 -25.71 -12.09 4.95
CA ALA A 51 -25.65 -10.91 4.08
C ALA A 51 -26.35 -11.10 2.72
N ASN A 52 -26.40 -12.34 2.20
CA ASN A 52 -26.93 -12.61 0.86
C ASN A 52 -28.31 -13.30 0.83
N ARG A 53 -28.75 -13.93 1.94
CA ARG A 53 -29.96 -14.76 1.97
C ARG A 53 -30.97 -14.33 3.04
N VAL A 54 -30.50 -13.72 4.14
CA VAL A 54 -31.35 -13.33 5.27
C VAL A 54 -31.60 -11.83 5.27
N ARG A 55 -30.57 -11.02 5.13
CA ARG A 55 -30.69 -9.57 5.09
C ARG A 55 -31.39 -9.12 3.80
N GLU A 56 -32.47 -8.35 3.91
CA GLU A 56 -33.12 -7.74 2.77
C GLU A 56 -32.20 -6.77 2.02
N SER A 57 -32.15 -6.89 0.70
CA SER A 57 -31.41 -5.99 -0.18
C SER A 57 -32.39 -5.14 -0.99
N SER A 58 -32.41 -3.83 -0.75
CA SER A 58 -33.26 -2.90 -1.51
C SER A 58 -32.81 -2.72 -2.97
N SER A 59 -31.56 -3.01 -3.28
CA SER A 59 -31.00 -2.83 -4.62
C SER A 59 -31.22 -4.03 -5.55
N GLY A 60 -31.60 -5.20 -5.02
CA GLY A 60 -31.63 -6.47 -5.77
C GLY A 60 -30.26 -6.97 -6.22
N VAL A 61 -29.19 -6.25 -5.91
CA VAL A 61 -27.81 -6.63 -6.23
C VAL A 61 -27.29 -7.60 -5.18
N LYS A 62 -26.61 -8.67 -5.64
CA LYS A 62 -25.93 -9.64 -4.77
C LYS A 62 -24.91 -8.91 -3.88
N VAL A 63 -25.00 -9.10 -2.55
CA VAL A 63 -24.03 -8.54 -1.61
C VAL A 63 -22.64 -9.13 -1.83
N GLY A 64 -22.59 -10.43 -2.16
CA GLY A 64 -21.34 -11.13 -2.42
C GLY A 64 -20.67 -11.59 -1.12
N GLY A 65 -19.38 -11.74 -1.19
CA GLY A 65 -18.54 -12.42 -0.20
C GLY A 65 -17.87 -13.62 -0.86
N HIS A 66 -16.80 -14.12 -0.27
CA HIS A 66 -15.94 -15.10 -0.93
C HIS A 66 -15.85 -16.38 -0.08
N GLN A 67 -16.98 -17.12 0.07
CA GLN A 67 -17.04 -18.33 0.87
C GLN A 67 -15.93 -19.33 0.51
N ALA A 68 -15.68 -19.54 -0.79
CA ALA A 68 -14.67 -20.47 -1.25
C ALA A 68 -13.23 -20.06 -0.82
N SER A 69 -12.90 -18.78 -0.96
CA SER A 69 -11.57 -18.27 -0.56
C SER A 69 -11.43 -18.13 0.95
N SER A 70 -12.51 -17.87 1.66
CA SER A 70 -12.55 -17.93 3.13
C SER A 70 -12.29 -19.35 3.62
N ALA A 71 -12.98 -20.34 3.07
CA ALA A 71 -12.83 -21.74 3.50
C ALA A 71 -11.40 -22.27 3.33
N SER A 72 -10.66 -21.87 2.29
CA SER A 72 -9.25 -22.29 2.11
C SER A 72 -8.33 -21.76 3.22
N MET A 73 -8.66 -20.63 3.84
CA MET A 73 -7.84 -19.97 4.86
C MET A 73 -8.13 -20.38 6.29
N VAL A 74 -9.26 -21.07 6.54
CA VAL A 74 -9.72 -21.39 7.91
C VAL A 74 -8.66 -22.12 8.70
N SER A 75 -8.03 -23.17 8.16
CA SER A 75 -7.03 -23.98 8.86
C SER A 75 -5.79 -23.15 9.20
N ILE A 76 -5.28 -22.40 8.22
CA ILE A 76 -4.10 -21.53 8.39
C ILE A 76 -4.35 -20.50 9.48
N MET A 77 -5.50 -19.82 9.42
CA MET A 77 -5.83 -18.77 10.39
C MET A 77 -6.16 -19.34 11.78
N THR A 78 -6.78 -20.53 11.87
CA THR A 78 -7.01 -21.18 13.14
C THR A 78 -5.69 -21.53 13.84
N ALA A 79 -4.77 -22.19 13.13
CA ALA A 79 -3.46 -22.52 13.68
C ALA A 79 -2.68 -21.25 14.10
N LEU A 80 -2.78 -20.20 13.29
CA LEU A 80 -2.08 -18.94 13.55
C LEU A 80 -2.63 -18.23 14.79
N TYR A 81 -3.93 -17.96 14.85
CA TYR A 81 -4.54 -17.13 15.91
C TYR A 81 -4.71 -17.87 17.25
N PHE A 82 -5.03 -19.18 17.25
CA PHE A 82 -5.31 -19.90 18.47
C PHE A 82 -4.07 -20.59 19.10
N ASP A 83 -2.93 -20.66 18.40
CA ASP A 83 -1.70 -21.25 18.95
C ASP A 83 -0.47 -20.35 18.79
N HIS A 84 -0.19 -19.87 17.55
CA HIS A 84 1.14 -19.36 17.22
C HIS A 84 1.36 -17.87 17.54
N LEU A 85 0.39 -16.99 17.22
CA LEU A 85 0.54 -15.52 17.34
C LEU A 85 0.80 -15.08 18.78
N ARG A 86 1.51 -13.97 18.91
CA ARG A 86 1.78 -13.24 20.17
C ARG A 86 1.28 -11.80 20.06
N ALA A 87 1.09 -11.13 21.18
CA ALA A 87 0.57 -9.76 21.23
C ALA A 87 1.29 -8.74 20.32
N PRO A 88 2.63 -8.75 20.19
CA PRO A 88 3.33 -7.79 19.33
C PRO A 88 3.22 -8.10 17.83
N ASP A 89 2.81 -9.31 17.44
CA ASP A 89 2.71 -9.71 16.05
C ASP A 89 1.62 -8.93 15.32
N ARG A 90 1.79 -8.71 14.01
CA ARG A 90 0.83 -8.04 13.14
C ARG A 90 0.54 -8.93 11.93
N VAL A 91 -0.74 -9.00 11.54
CA VAL A 91 -1.20 -9.89 10.47
C VAL A 91 -1.90 -9.10 9.36
N SER A 92 -1.36 -9.18 8.16
CA SER A 92 -2.04 -8.78 6.93
C SER A 92 -2.85 -9.97 6.43
N VAL A 93 -4.17 -9.89 6.55
CA VAL A 93 -5.06 -10.98 6.17
C VAL A 93 -5.41 -10.88 4.69
N LYS A 94 -5.33 -12.01 3.98
CA LYS A 94 -5.78 -12.14 2.60
C LYS A 94 -7.16 -11.50 2.41
N PRO A 95 -7.36 -10.61 1.44
CA PRO A 95 -8.59 -9.81 1.32
C PRO A 95 -9.88 -10.65 1.38
N HIS A 96 -9.91 -11.75 0.63
CA HIS A 96 -11.06 -12.64 0.53
C HIS A 96 -11.30 -13.50 1.79
N ALA A 97 -10.44 -13.42 2.78
CA ALA A 97 -10.60 -14.14 4.06
C ALA A 97 -11.10 -13.23 5.20
N ALA A 98 -11.56 -12.01 4.89
CA ALA A 98 -12.15 -11.12 5.89
C ALA A 98 -13.22 -11.80 6.78
N PRO A 99 -14.17 -12.60 6.25
CA PRO A 99 -15.14 -13.31 7.08
C PRO A 99 -14.51 -14.25 8.12
N VAL A 100 -13.33 -14.83 7.81
CA VAL A 100 -12.61 -15.70 8.77
C VAL A 100 -12.00 -14.87 9.88
N LEU A 101 -11.43 -13.70 9.56
CA LEU A 101 -10.90 -12.78 10.57
C LEU A 101 -11.99 -12.33 11.52
N HIS A 102 -13.13 -11.88 11.00
CA HIS A 102 -14.26 -11.43 11.82
C HIS A 102 -14.84 -12.57 12.68
N ALA A 103 -14.91 -13.80 12.14
CA ALA A 103 -15.32 -14.97 12.91
C ALA A 103 -14.35 -15.28 14.08
N ILE A 104 -13.04 -15.17 13.84
CA ILE A 104 -12.01 -15.34 14.87
C ILE A 104 -12.11 -14.23 15.92
N ASN A 105 -12.17 -12.96 15.51
CA ASN A 105 -12.28 -11.82 16.42
C ASN A 105 -13.57 -11.91 17.27
N TYR A 106 -14.65 -12.43 16.69
CA TYR A 106 -15.87 -12.69 17.43
C TYR A 106 -15.67 -13.76 18.52
N LEU A 107 -15.02 -14.89 18.20
CA LEU A 107 -14.72 -15.94 19.17
C LEU A 107 -13.77 -15.47 20.29
N LEU A 108 -12.83 -14.57 19.95
CA LEU A 108 -11.91 -13.93 20.90
C LEU A 108 -12.59 -12.82 21.74
N GLY A 109 -13.87 -12.52 21.52
CA GLY A 109 -14.59 -11.47 22.23
C GLY A 109 -14.25 -10.04 21.80
N GLN A 110 -13.57 -9.87 20.68
CA GLN A 110 -13.11 -8.59 20.14
C GLN A 110 -14.09 -7.97 19.11
N LEU A 111 -15.16 -8.68 18.76
CA LEU A 111 -16.21 -8.23 17.87
C LEU A 111 -17.59 -8.47 18.51
N ASP A 112 -18.47 -7.48 18.47
CA ASP A 112 -19.86 -7.62 18.93
C ASP A 112 -20.68 -8.43 17.91
N GLU A 113 -21.59 -9.30 18.40
CA GLU A 113 -22.43 -10.19 17.59
C GLU A 113 -23.24 -9.46 16.51
N ARG A 114 -23.72 -8.24 16.80
CA ARG A 114 -24.52 -7.44 15.85
C ARG A 114 -23.82 -7.27 14.50
N TYR A 115 -22.49 -7.13 14.48
CA TYR A 115 -21.73 -6.91 13.26
C TYR A 115 -21.65 -8.16 12.36
N LEU A 116 -21.86 -9.36 12.89
CA LEU A 116 -21.87 -10.59 12.09
C LEU A 116 -22.97 -10.58 11.02
N THR A 117 -24.01 -9.79 11.23
CA THR A 117 -25.13 -9.62 10.30
C THR A 117 -24.94 -8.44 9.35
N GLU A 118 -23.87 -7.64 9.54
CA GLU A 118 -23.67 -6.36 8.84
C GLU A 118 -22.51 -6.40 7.83
N LEU A 119 -22.15 -7.57 7.29
CA LEU A 119 -21.14 -7.67 6.24
C LEU A 119 -21.54 -6.79 5.04
N ARG A 120 -20.67 -5.87 4.64
CA ARG A 120 -20.88 -4.90 3.54
C ARG A 120 -22.12 -4.02 3.74
N ALA A 121 -22.51 -3.77 4.98
CA ALA A 121 -23.50 -2.75 5.34
C ALA A 121 -22.80 -1.42 5.63
N PHE A 122 -23.52 -0.32 5.48
CA PHE A 122 -22.99 1.00 5.86
C PHE A 122 -22.74 1.04 7.38
N GLY A 123 -21.51 1.33 7.78
CA GLY A 123 -21.10 1.32 9.18
C GLY A 123 -20.85 -0.07 9.79
N GLY A 124 -21.05 -1.14 9.01
CA GLY A 124 -20.77 -2.53 9.39
C GLY A 124 -19.38 -3.00 8.89
N LEU A 125 -19.25 -4.34 8.82
CA LEU A 125 -18.02 -5.00 8.37
C LEU A 125 -17.72 -4.68 6.90
N GLN A 126 -16.46 -4.34 6.62
CA GLN A 126 -16.04 -4.00 5.26
C GLN A 126 -15.94 -5.24 4.36
N SER A 127 -15.83 -5.01 3.06
CA SER A 127 -15.61 -6.09 2.07
C SER A 127 -14.32 -6.84 2.29
N TYR A 128 -13.30 -6.12 2.69
CA TYR A 128 -11.95 -6.56 2.94
C TYR A 128 -11.45 -5.91 4.22
N PRO A 129 -10.51 -6.53 4.94
CA PRO A 129 -10.02 -5.99 6.20
C PRO A 129 -9.60 -4.52 6.09
N SER A 130 -10.16 -3.68 6.97
CA SER A 130 -9.88 -2.25 6.97
C SER A 130 -9.55 -1.75 8.37
N ARG A 131 -8.29 -1.36 8.57
CA ARG A 131 -7.81 -0.83 9.84
C ARG A 131 -8.55 0.42 10.31
N ALA A 132 -9.06 1.21 9.37
CA ALA A 132 -9.71 2.49 9.65
C ALA A 132 -11.24 2.40 9.76
N LYS A 133 -11.87 1.32 9.28
CA LYS A 133 -13.32 1.26 9.12
C LYS A 133 -13.98 0.04 9.76
N ASP A 134 -13.28 -1.07 9.91
CA ASP A 134 -13.83 -2.23 10.60
C ASP A 134 -13.94 -1.96 12.11
N PRO A 135 -15.00 -2.47 12.76
CA PRO A 135 -15.23 -2.28 14.20
C PRO A 135 -14.33 -3.15 15.08
N ASP A 136 -13.75 -4.21 14.53
CA ASP A 136 -12.86 -5.15 15.19
C ASP A 136 -11.39 -4.87 14.87
N PRO A 137 -10.44 -5.45 15.64
CA PRO A 137 -9.02 -5.24 15.38
C PRO A 137 -8.57 -5.75 14.02
N VAL A 138 -8.03 -4.85 13.22
CA VAL A 138 -7.42 -5.11 11.92
C VAL A 138 -6.04 -4.45 11.88
N ASP A 139 -4.98 -5.22 11.66
CA ASP A 139 -3.60 -4.69 11.66
C ASP A 139 -3.25 -3.96 10.36
N PHE A 140 -3.67 -4.51 9.22
CA PHE A 140 -3.42 -3.96 7.88
C PHE A 140 -4.73 -3.88 7.11
N SER A 141 -4.97 -2.74 6.50
CA SER A 141 -5.99 -2.66 5.46
C SER A 141 -5.52 -3.45 4.24
N THR A 142 -6.42 -4.25 3.67
CA THR A 142 -6.16 -5.02 2.45
C THR A 142 -7.31 -4.83 1.47
N GLY A 143 -7.16 -5.29 0.21
CA GLY A 143 -8.21 -5.11 -0.80
C GLY A 143 -7.62 -5.04 -2.19
N SER A 144 -6.67 -4.14 -2.43
CA SER A 144 -5.85 -4.22 -3.62
C SER A 144 -4.87 -5.38 -3.50
N VAL A 145 -4.75 -6.15 -4.58
CA VAL A 145 -4.00 -7.40 -4.63
C VAL A 145 -2.50 -7.10 -4.51
N GLY A 146 -1.78 -7.85 -3.68
CA GLY A 146 -0.35 -7.69 -3.45
C GLY A 146 0.05 -6.64 -2.41
N ILE A 147 -0.72 -5.56 -2.24
CA ILE A 147 -0.39 -4.47 -1.29
C ILE A 147 -0.32 -4.98 0.15
N GLY A 148 -1.26 -5.85 0.55
CA GLY A 148 -1.25 -6.42 1.90
C GLY A 148 0.02 -7.22 2.22
N ALA A 149 0.63 -7.86 1.23
CA ALA A 149 1.89 -8.58 1.39
C ALA A 149 3.08 -7.60 1.53
N THR A 150 3.23 -6.66 0.59
CA THR A 150 4.34 -5.69 0.62
C THR A 150 4.28 -4.78 1.84
N ALA A 151 3.08 -4.44 2.32
CA ALA A 151 2.89 -3.64 3.54
C ALA A 151 3.55 -4.28 4.78
N THR A 152 3.58 -5.62 4.88
CA THR A 152 4.27 -6.29 6.00
C THR A 152 5.79 -6.12 5.95
N LEU A 153 6.39 -6.04 4.76
CA LEU A 153 7.82 -5.78 4.59
C LEU A 153 8.15 -4.35 5.02
N TRP A 154 7.37 -3.41 4.52
CA TRP A 154 7.59 -1.98 4.80
C TRP A 154 7.23 -1.63 6.24
N SER A 155 6.26 -2.32 6.86
CA SER A 155 5.97 -2.20 8.29
C SER A 155 7.12 -2.74 9.15
N ALA A 156 7.71 -3.88 8.78
CA ALA A 156 8.89 -4.41 9.45
C ALA A 156 10.07 -3.43 9.39
N LEU A 157 10.32 -2.86 8.20
CA LEU A 157 11.36 -1.87 8.01
C LEU A 157 11.09 -0.60 8.82
N ALA A 158 9.86 -0.07 8.75
CA ALA A 158 9.46 1.12 9.50
C ALA A 158 9.60 0.90 11.02
N HIS A 159 9.19 -0.26 11.53
CA HIS A 159 9.35 -0.62 12.93
C HIS A 159 10.83 -0.71 13.34
N ARG A 160 11.69 -1.34 12.52
CA ARG A 160 13.16 -1.34 12.76
C ARG A 160 13.75 0.05 12.76
N TYR A 161 13.32 0.89 11.81
CA TYR A 161 13.75 2.29 11.75
C TYR A 161 13.40 3.02 13.05
N VAL A 162 12.14 2.92 13.47
CA VAL A 162 11.67 3.56 14.72
C VAL A 162 12.42 3.02 15.93
N ALA A 163 12.57 1.70 16.05
CA ALA A 163 13.27 1.08 17.18
C ALA A 163 14.78 1.39 17.21
N GLY A 164 15.38 1.67 16.07
CA GLY A 164 16.80 2.06 15.96
C GLY A 164 17.06 3.54 16.29
N HIS A 165 16.06 4.41 16.10
CA HIS A 165 16.21 5.85 16.30
C HIS A 165 15.55 6.38 17.58
N PHE A 166 14.55 5.65 18.10
CA PHE A 166 13.73 6.09 19.23
C PHE A 166 13.60 4.95 20.26
N GLU A 167 13.27 5.30 21.48
CA GLU A 167 13.03 4.32 22.57
C GLU A 167 11.68 3.62 22.38
N VAL A 168 11.59 2.75 21.36
CA VAL A 168 10.45 1.89 21.09
C VAL A 168 10.91 0.42 21.19
N PRO A 169 10.19 -0.46 21.89
CA PRO A 169 10.58 -1.85 22.01
C PRO A 169 10.68 -2.53 20.63
N ARG A 170 11.77 -3.27 20.40
CA ARG A 170 11.86 -4.19 19.25
C ARG A 170 11.00 -5.41 19.53
N GLY A 171 10.37 -5.96 18.49
CA GLY A 171 9.66 -7.24 18.58
C GLY A 171 8.39 -7.29 17.73
N GLY A 172 7.83 -8.48 17.66
CA GLY A 172 6.66 -8.80 16.86
C GLY A 172 7.01 -9.15 15.41
N ARG A 173 6.36 -10.18 14.92
CA ARG A 173 6.46 -10.59 13.52
C ARG A 173 5.48 -9.78 12.66
N GLN A 174 5.86 -9.60 11.40
CA GLN A 174 5.02 -9.02 10.38
C GLN A 174 4.61 -10.16 9.42
N ILE A 175 3.35 -10.57 9.51
CA ILE A 175 2.86 -11.79 8.87
C ILE A 175 1.89 -11.42 7.76
N ALA A 176 2.13 -11.90 6.53
CA ALA A 176 1.18 -11.78 5.45
C ALA A 176 0.54 -13.13 5.10
N LEU A 177 -0.77 -13.13 5.02
CA LEU A 177 -1.56 -14.22 4.45
C LEU A 177 -2.01 -13.80 3.05
N LEU A 178 -1.56 -14.50 2.02
CA LEU A 178 -1.80 -14.11 0.63
C LEU A 178 -2.18 -15.30 -0.24
N GLY A 179 -2.89 -15.05 -1.33
CA GLY A 179 -3.22 -16.07 -2.33
C GLY A 179 -2.09 -16.30 -3.31
N ASP A 180 -2.05 -17.49 -3.89
CA ASP A 180 -1.08 -17.83 -4.92
C ASP A 180 -1.18 -16.93 -6.18
N ALA A 181 -2.36 -16.43 -6.50
CA ALA A 181 -2.56 -15.48 -7.60
C ALA A 181 -2.04 -14.06 -7.27
N GLU A 182 -1.94 -13.66 -5.99
CA GLU A 182 -1.36 -12.38 -5.61
C GLU A 182 0.12 -12.27 -5.97
N LEU A 183 0.81 -13.40 -6.12
CA LEU A 183 2.19 -13.46 -6.60
C LEU A 183 2.35 -13.13 -8.09
N ASP A 184 1.28 -12.80 -8.81
CA ASP A 184 1.36 -12.26 -10.17
C ASP A 184 1.68 -10.75 -10.18
N GLU A 185 1.51 -10.05 -9.05
CA GLU A 185 1.76 -8.62 -8.93
C GLU A 185 3.26 -8.27 -8.99
N GLY A 186 3.62 -7.33 -9.87
CA GLY A 186 5.01 -6.92 -10.09
C GLY A 186 5.65 -6.32 -8.83
N ALA A 187 4.91 -5.50 -8.08
CA ALA A 187 5.38 -4.86 -6.86
C ALA A 187 5.84 -5.86 -5.78
N ILE A 188 5.27 -7.08 -5.76
CA ILE A 188 5.72 -8.15 -4.86
C ILE A 188 7.17 -8.54 -5.18
N TRP A 189 7.49 -8.74 -6.46
CA TRP A 189 8.82 -9.19 -6.85
C TRP A 189 9.87 -8.09 -6.70
N GLU A 190 9.52 -6.85 -6.99
CA GLU A 190 10.37 -5.69 -6.70
C GLU A 190 10.72 -5.64 -5.20
N ALA A 191 9.75 -5.87 -4.31
CA ALA A 191 9.97 -5.87 -2.87
C ALA A 191 10.75 -7.11 -2.39
N VAL A 192 10.43 -8.31 -2.91
CA VAL A 192 11.06 -9.58 -2.51
C VAL A 192 12.57 -9.59 -2.77
N ILE A 193 13.01 -8.95 -3.86
CA ILE A 193 14.45 -8.89 -4.22
C ILE A 193 15.19 -7.69 -3.62
N ASP A 194 14.48 -6.77 -2.94
CA ASP A 194 15.12 -5.59 -2.35
C ASP A 194 16.15 -5.99 -1.29
N PRO A 195 17.38 -5.46 -1.33
CA PRO A 195 18.43 -5.81 -0.38
C PRO A 195 18.10 -5.52 1.09
N LEU A 196 17.25 -4.52 1.36
CA LEU A 196 16.81 -4.18 2.72
C LEU A 196 15.87 -5.25 3.29
N VAL A 197 15.07 -5.90 2.42
CA VAL A 197 14.10 -6.93 2.79
C VAL A 197 14.81 -8.23 3.18
N ASN A 198 15.91 -8.59 2.53
CA ASN A 198 16.60 -9.87 2.74
C ASN A 198 17.10 -10.11 4.18
N GLN A 199 17.08 -9.09 5.03
CA GLN A 199 17.54 -9.16 6.42
C GLN A 199 16.39 -9.06 7.44
N LEU A 200 15.12 -9.03 6.99
CA LEU A 200 13.93 -8.89 7.83
C LEU A 200 13.46 -10.25 8.36
N GLY A 201 14.19 -10.81 9.33
CA GLY A 201 13.87 -12.13 9.91
C GLY A 201 12.52 -12.19 10.65
N GLU A 202 11.92 -11.07 11.00
CA GLU A 202 10.59 -10.97 11.58
C GLU A 202 9.45 -11.11 10.55
N VAL A 203 9.76 -11.15 9.25
CA VAL A 203 8.76 -11.29 8.21
C VAL A 203 8.42 -12.76 7.94
N LEU A 204 7.13 -13.05 7.93
CA LEU A 204 6.58 -14.35 7.57
C LEU A 204 5.46 -14.20 6.55
N TRP A 205 5.61 -14.77 5.37
CA TRP A 205 4.53 -14.88 4.39
C TRP A 205 3.98 -16.29 4.34
N VAL A 206 2.65 -16.42 4.31
CA VAL A 206 1.96 -17.71 4.14
C VAL A 206 1.11 -17.63 2.88
N VAL A 207 1.50 -18.37 1.88
CA VAL A 207 0.84 -18.43 0.56
C VAL A 207 -0.20 -19.55 0.57
N ASP A 208 -1.47 -19.19 0.42
CA ASP A 208 -2.59 -20.11 0.19
C ASP A 208 -2.51 -20.66 -1.23
N VAL A 209 -1.93 -21.85 -1.38
CA VAL A 209 -1.73 -22.51 -2.67
C VAL A 209 -2.95 -23.37 -2.99
N ASN A 210 -4.04 -22.74 -3.38
CA ASN A 210 -5.28 -23.45 -3.76
C ASN A 210 -5.39 -23.76 -5.26
N ARG A 211 -4.49 -23.27 -6.08
CA ARG A 211 -4.35 -23.56 -7.53
C ARG A 211 -5.54 -23.13 -8.37
N GLN A 212 -6.36 -22.20 -7.86
CA GLN A 212 -7.50 -21.62 -8.56
C GLN A 212 -7.41 -20.10 -8.54
N SER A 213 -7.44 -19.49 -9.70
CA SER A 213 -7.60 -18.05 -9.91
C SER A 213 -9.09 -17.65 -9.76
N LEU A 214 -9.44 -16.41 -10.10
CA LEU A 214 -10.79 -15.88 -10.02
C LEU A 214 -11.80 -16.74 -10.80
N ASP A 215 -11.49 -17.07 -12.05
CA ASP A 215 -12.46 -17.68 -12.99
C ASP A 215 -12.07 -19.08 -13.46
N ARG A 216 -10.94 -19.62 -13.03
CA ARG A 216 -10.44 -20.90 -13.57
C ARG A 216 -9.50 -21.66 -12.61
N VAL A 217 -9.38 -22.95 -12.84
CA VAL A 217 -8.24 -23.74 -12.35
C VAL A 217 -7.01 -23.35 -13.15
N VAL A 218 -5.92 -22.99 -12.46
CA VAL A 218 -4.66 -22.63 -13.11
C VAL A 218 -4.05 -23.89 -13.76
N PRO A 219 -3.79 -23.91 -15.08
CA PRO A 219 -3.35 -25.13 -15.78
C PRO A 219 -2.04 -25.72 -15.26
N GLU A 220 -1.06 -24.84 -14.98
CA GLU A 220 0.24 -25.23 -14.46
C GLU A 220 0.49 -24.64 -13.09
N ILE A 221 1.14 -25.40 -12.20
CA ILE A 221 1.53 -24.90 -10.90
C ILE A 221 2.91 -24.27 -11.04
N ALA A 222 2.97 -22.95 -11.11
CA ALA A 222 4.24 -22.22 -11.05
C ALA A 222 4.87 -22.21 -9.64
N VAL A 223 4.32 -22.98 -8.67
CA VAL A 223 4.75 -22.92 -7.26
C VAL A 223 6.24 -23.26 -7.12
N ALA A 224 6.71 -24.33 -7.78
CA ALA A 224 8.13 -24.70 -7.73
C ALA A 224 9.03 -23.57 -8.28
N ARG A 225 8.60 -22.91 -9.36
CA ARG A 225 9.32 -21.77 -9.92
C ARG A 225 9.31 -20.56 -8.96
N ARG A 226 8.16 -20.23 -8.39
CA ARG A 226 8.02 -19.15 -7.42
C ARG A 226 8.83 -19.43 -6.15
N ALA A 227 8.78 -20.65 -5.62
CA ALA A 227 9.61 -21.07 -4.50
C ALA A 227 11.12 -20.90 -4.80
N ALA A 228 11.57 -21.28 -6.00
CA ALA A 228 12.95 -21.07 -6.42
C ALA A 228 13.32 -19.58 -6.56
N MET A 229 12.38 -18.70 -6.94
CA MET A 229 12.59 -17.25 -6.98
C MET A 229 12.78 -16.68 -5.57
N PHE A 230 11.97 -17.07 -4.59
CA PHE A 230 12.14 -16.68 -3.18
C PHE A 230 13.47 -17.18 -2.61
N ASP A 231 13.84 -18.45 -2.89
CA ASP A 231 15.12 -19.01 -2.44
C ASP A 231 16.31 -18.25 -3.04
N ALA A 232 16.26 -17.94 -4.36
CA ALA A 232 17.25 -17.11 -5.03
C ALA A 232 17.34 -15.68 -4.50
N ALA A 233 16.22 -15.14 -4.01
CA ALA A 233 16.15 -13.84 -3.33
C ALA A 233 16.63 -13.91 -1.87
N GLY A 234 17.05 -15.06 -1.36
CA GLY A 234 17.60 -15.22 -0.01
C GLY A 234 16.57 -15.52 1.09
N TRP A 235 15.32 -15.73 0.74
CA TRP A 235 14.28 -16.10 1.69
C TRP A 235 14.39 -17.55 2.15
N GLN A 236 14.00 -17.82 3.40
CA GLN A 236 13.72 -19.20 3.81
C GLN A 236 12.40 -19.66 3.15
N VAL A 237 12.46 -20.80 2.44
CA VAL A 237 11.29 -21.39 1.78
C VAL A 237 10.85 -22.65 2.51
N ILE A 238 9.59 -22.72 2.94
CA ILE A 238 8.97 -23.88 3.56
C ILE A 238 7.77 -24.30 2.70
N THR A 239 7.66 -25.60 2.40
CA THR A 239 6.52 -26.14 1.63
C THR A 239 5.74 -27.13 2.48
N VAL A 240 4.45 -26.86 2.66
CA VAL A 240 3.51 -27.72 3.42
C VAL A 240 2.49 -28.27 2.41
N LYS A 241 2.85 -29.39 1.75
CA LYS A 241 2.09 -29.90 0.60
C LYS A 241 1.10 -30.99 0.97
N TYR A 242 1.51 -31.99 1.73
CA TYR A 242 0.74 -33.17 2.06
C TYR A 242 0.50 -33.24 3.56
N GLY A 243 -0.73 -33.50 3.97
CA GLY A 243 -1.07 -33.73 5.37
C GLY A 243 -0.66 -35.12 5.86
N ARG A 244 -0.82 -35.35 7.13
CA ARG A 244 -0.38 -36.61 7.84
C ARG A 244 -1.01 -37.86 7.23
N ARG A 245 -2.30 -37.84 6.88
CA ARG A 245 -3.01 -39.01 6.31
C ARG A 245 -2.44 -39.40 4.95
N LEU A 246 -2.20 -38.41 4.08
CA LEU A 246 -1.67 -38.70 2.75
C LEU A 246 -0.22 -39.18 2.83
N ARG A 247 0.60 -38.58 3.73
CA ARG A 247 1.96 -39.05 3.99
C ARG A 247 2.00 -40.51 4.51
N ALA A 248 1.10 -40.85 5.43
CA ALA A 248 0.99 -42.22 5.91
C ALA A 248 0.64 -43.24 4.81
N LEU A 249 -0.09 -42.81 3.75
CA LEU A 249 -0.32 -43.66 2.60
C LEU A 249 0.95 -43.80 1.73
N PHE A 250 1.78 -42.76 1.62
CA PHE A 250 3.03 -42.81 0.89
C PHE A 250 4.05 -43.80 1.48
N GLU A 251 3.96 -44.08 2.77
CA GLU A 251 4.82 -45.07 3.45
C GLU A 251 4.36 -46.51 3.23
N ARG A 252 3.12 -46.75 2.74
CA ARG A 252 2.60 -48.07 2.44
C ARG A 252 3.13 -48.60 1.09
N ALA A 253 3.03 -49.92 0.85
CA ALA A 253 3.36 -50.52 -0.43
C ALA A 253 2.51 -49.90 -1.56
N GLY A 254 3.15 -49.39 -2.60
CA GLY A 254 2.51 -48.60 -3.68
C GLY A 254 2.38 -47.09 -3.38
N GLY A 255 2.76 -46.65 -2.18
CA GLY A 255 2.62 -45.25 -1.76
C GLY A 255 3.50 -44.28 -2.54
N GLU A 256 4.73 -44.66 -2.87
CA GLU A 256 5.61 -43.84 -3.69
C GLU A 256 5.09 -43.67 -5.15
N ALA A 257 4.41 -44.69 -5.68
CA ALA A 257 3.72 -44.59 -6.95
C ALA A 257 2.55 -43.61 -6.89
N LEU A 258 1.77 -43.63 -5.80
CA LEU A 258 0.69 -42.66 -5.54
C LEU A 258 1.25 -41.25 -5.43
N ARG A 259 2.36 -41.03 -4.72
CA ARG A 259 3.02 -39.75 -4.60
C ARG A 259 3.43 -39.18 -5.95
N ARG A 260 4.17 -39.95 -6.75
CA ARG A 260 4.56 -39.54 -8.12
C ARG A 260 3.34 -39.19 -8.97
N ARG A 261 2.25 -39.96 -8.83
CA ARG A 261 1.01 -39.73 -9.58
C ARG A 261 0.37 -38.39 -9.19
N ILE A 262 0.28 -38.08 -7.91
CA ILE A 262 -0.28 -36.81 -7.41
C ILE A 262 0.64 -35.65 -7.81
N ASP A 263 1.96 -35.83 -7.74
CA ASP A 263 2.93 -34.80 -8.11
C ASP A 263 2.88 -34.44 -9.60
N ALA A 264 2.62 -35.43 -10.45
CA ALA A 264 2.52 -35.24 -11.91
C ALA A 264 1.11 -34.89 -12.40
N MET A 265 0.12 -34.90 -11.51
CA MET A 265 -1.28 -34.70 -11.88
C MET A 265 -1.56 -33.21 -12.23
N PRO A 266 -2.22 -32.93 -13.38
CA PRO A 266 -2.68 -31.60 -13.70
C PRO A 266 -3.67 -31.09 -12.65
N ASN A 267 -3.63 -29.77 -12.37
CA ASN A 267 -4.52 -29.17 -11.38
C ASN A 267 -6.00 -29.43 -11.66
N ALA A 268 -6.42 -29.34 -12.92
CA ALA A 268 -7.81 -29.57 -13.31
C ALA A 268 -8.25 -31.02 -13.01
N GLU A 269 -7.36 -31.99 -13.21
CA GLU A 269 -7.64 -33.39 -12.88
C GLU A 269 -7.78 -33.57 -11.37
N TYR A 270 -6.86 -33.02 -10.57
CA TYR A 270 -6.95 -33.09 -9.12
C TYR A 270 -8.26 -32.48 -8.60
N GLN A 271 -8.63 -31.28 -9.06
CA GLN A 271 -9.89 -30.63 -8.69
C GLN A 271 -11.12 -31.47 -9.11
N ARG A 272 -11.04 -32.14 -10.26
CA ARG A 272 -12.12 -33.04 -10.70
C ARG A 272 -12.24 -34.26 -9.79
N LEU A 273 -11.14 -34.83 -9.33
CA LEU A 273 -11.13 -36.00 -8.43
C LEU A 273 -11.75 -35.70 -7.06
N LEU A 274 -11.69 -34.45 -6.59
CA LEU A 274 -12.36 -34.04 -5.36
C LEU A 274 -13.90 -34.10 -5.44
N ARG A 275 -14.47 -34.07 -6.65
CA ARG A 275 -15.91 -33.92 -6.89
C ARG A 275 -16.61 -35.20 -7.35
N ILE A 276 -15.89 -36.25 -7.63
CA ILE A 276 -16.49 -37.48 -8.14
C ILE A 276 -16.85 -38.45 -7.03
N PRO A 277 -17.83 -39.36 -7.27
CA PRO A 277 -18.11 -40.45 -6.35
C PRO A 277 -16.86 -41.29 -6.09
N VAL A 278 -16.72 -41.86 -4.90
CA VAL A 278 -15.54 -42.61 -4.51
C VAL A 278 -15.29 -43.85 -5.42
N ALA A 279 -16.35 -44.49 -5.92
CA ALA A 279 -16.21 -45.57 -6.89
C ALA A 279 -15.48 -45.10 -8.16
N GLU A 280 -15.87 -43.97 -8.72
CA GLU A 280 -15.19 -43.36 -9.88
C GLU A 280 -13.77 -42.84 -9.52
N LEU A 281 -13.58 -42.35 -8.26
CA LEU A 281 -12.26 -41.96 -7.77
C LEU A 281 -11.28 -43.15 -7.79
N ARG A 282 -11.68 -44.36 -7.39
CA ARG A 282 -10.86 -45.56 -7.43
C ARG A 282 -10.41 -45.93 -8.83
N GLU A 283 -11.26 -45.70 -9.84
CA GLU A 283 -10.93 -45.95 -11.24
C GLU A 283 -9.97 -44.91 -11.83
N ARG A 284 -10.15 -43.64 -11.49
CA ARG A 284 -9.43 -42.53 -12.14
C ARG A 284 -8.14 -42.15 -11.45
N LEU A 285 -8.04 -42.29 -10.12
CA LEU A 285 -6.87 -41.89 -9.35
C LEU A 285 -5.60 -42.58 -9.80
N PRO A 286 -5.59 -43.90 -10.11
CA PRO A 286 -4.39 -44.58 -10.59
C PRO A 286 -3.86 -44.04 -11.92
N GLY A 287 -4.69 -43.40 -12.74
CA GLY A 287 -4.29 -42.88 -14.06
C GLY A 287 -3.87 -43.94 -15.05
N ALA A 288 -3.11 -43.55 -16.07
CA ALA A 288 -2.50 -44.41 -17.03
C ALA A 288 -0.97 -44.49 -16.79
N GLY A 289 -0.35 -45.64 -17.01
CA GLY A 289 1.11 -45.78 -16.88
C GLY A 289 1.57 -46.93 -16.00
N GLY A 290 2.86 -47.04 -15.76
CA GLY A 290 3.51 -48.13 -15.04
C GLY A 290 3.12 -48.26 -13.57
N ASP A 291 2.83 -47.14 -12.94
CA ASP A 291 2.48 -47.06 -11.51
C ASP A 291 1.02 -47.48 -11.20
N ARG A 292 0.18 -47.66 -12.23
CA ARG A 292 -1.26 -47.92 -12.10
C ARG A 292 -1.58 -49.10 -11.18
N ARG A 293 -0.93 -50.22 -11.38
CA ARG A 293 -1.21 -51.48 -10.62
C ARG A 293 -0.87 -51.34 -9.14
N ASP A 294 0.21 -50.61 -8.82
CA ASP A 294 0.63 -50.42 -7.44
C ASP A 294 -0.31 -49.48 -6.71
N ILE A 295 -0.82 -48.46 -7.38
CA ILE A 295 -1.82 -47.54 -6.84
C ILE A 295 -3.18 -48.26 -6.66
N GLU A 296 -3.60 -49.06 -7.65
CA GLU A 296 -4.83 -49.86 -7.53
C GLU A 296 -4.78 -50.81 -6.34
N ARG A 297 -3.63 -51.50 -6.13
CA ARG A 297 -3.44 -52.37 -4.97
C ARG A 297 -3.52 -51.62 -3.66
N LEU A 298 -2.85 -50.47 -3.56
CA LEU A 298 -2.89 -49.62 -2.38
C LEU A 298 -4.33 -49.14 -2.07
N THR A 299 -5.04 -48.59 -3.05
CA THR A 299 -6.38 -48.06 -2.90
C THR A 299 -7.45 -49.12 -2.63
N THR A 300 -7.29 -50.36 -3.17
CA THR A 300 -8.23 -51.46 -2.90
C THR A 300 -8.26 -51.82 -1.41
N GLY A 301 -7.18 -51.63 -0.67
CA GLY A 301 -7.08 -51.91 0.76
C GLY A 301 -7.68 -50.84 1.66
N LEU A 302 -8.13 -49.69 1.09
CA LEU A 302 -8.68 -48.57 1.87
C LEU A 302 -10.22 -48.58 1.87
N GLN A 303 -10.81 -48.12 2.98
CA GLN A 303 -12.25 -47.80 3.00
C GLN A 303 -12.54 -46.57 2.15
N ASP A 304 -13.76 -46.45 1.65
CA ASP A 304 -14.17 -45.33 0.78
C ASP A 304 -13.97 -43.95 1.46
N ALA A 305 -14.37 -43.86 2.73
CA ALA A 305 -14.20 -42.64 3.51
C ALA A 305 -12.71 -42.31 3.75
N GLU A 306 -11.85 -43.34 3.98
CA GLU A 306 -10.42 -43.18 4.16
C GLU A 306 -9.75 -42.64 2.88
N LEU A 307 -10.09 -43.20 1.71
CA LEU A 307 -9.54 -42.75 0.43
C LEU A 307 -9.94 -41.29 0.11
N ALA A 308 -11.23 -40.98 0.28
CA ALA A 308 -11.74 -39.65 0.04
C ALA A 308 -11.13 -38.60 1.00
N ALA A 309 -10.98 -38.95 2.27
CA ALA A 309 -10.36 -38.08 3.27
C ALA A 309 -8.88 -37.88 3.01
N ALA A 310 -8.14 -38.93 2.59
CA ALA A 310 -6.72 -38.83 2.28
C ALA A 310 -6.44 -37.90 1.09
N LEU A 311 -7.24 -37.98 0.03
CA LEU A 311 -7.06 -37.09 -1.13
C LEU A 311 -7.27 -35.61 -0.80
N ARG A 312 -8.10 -35.31 0.21
CA ARG A 312 -8.35 -33.95 0.72
C ARG A 312 -7.35 -33.49 1.76
N ASP A 313 -6.48 -34.37 2.22
CA ASP A 313 -5.55 -34.09 3.31
C ASP A 313 -4.29 -33.41 2.78
N LEU A 314 -4.43 -32.16 2.34
CA LEU A 314 -3.33 -31.28 1.99
C LEU A 314 -2.78 -30.60 3.23
N GLY A 315 -1.46 -30.31 3.23
CA GLY A 315 -0.74 -29.81 4.38
C GLY A 315 -1.25 -28.47 4.91
N GLY A 316 -1.78 -27.61 4.02
CA GLY A 316 -2.43 -26.34 4.42
C GLY A 316 -3.76 -26.50 5.16
N HIS A 317 -4.28 -27.75 5.29
CA HIS A 317 -5.43 -28.09 6.12
C HIS A 317 -5.07 -28.98 7.32
N ASP A 318 -3.83 -29.40 7.44
CA ASP A 318 -3.32 -30.17 8.58
C ASP A 318 -2.74 -29.22 9.64
N LEU A 319 -3.45 -29.07 10.76
CA LEU A 319 -3.07 -28.13 11.82
C LEU A 319 -1.71 -28.46 12.45
N ALA A 320 -1.37 -29.75 12.59
CA ALA A 320 -0.08 -30.13 13.15
C ALA A 320 1.08 -29.74 12.24
N ASP A 321 0.91 -29.91 10.91
CA ASP A 321 1.91 -29.52 9.92
C ASP A 321 2.06 -28.00 9.79
N LEU A 322 0.95 -27.27 9.88
CA LEU A 322 0.96 -25.81 9.93
C LEU A 322 1.72 -25.29 11.15
N LEU A 323 1.43 -25.82 12.33
CA LEU A 323 2.12 -25.45 13.57
C LEU A 323 3.62 -25.79 13.52
N ALA A 324 3.98 -26.93 12.92
CA ALA A 324 5.38 -27.30 12.71
C ALA A 324 6.08 -26.34 11.72
N ALA A 325 5.39 -25.93 10.67
CA ALA A 325 5.91 -24.96 9.72
C ALA A 325 6.11 -23.55 10.34
N PHE A 326 5.18 -23.11 11.16
CA PHE A 326 5.30 -21.84 11.89
C PHE A 326 6.50 -21.86 12.87
N ARG A 327 6.65 -22.93 13.67
CA ARG A 327 7.82 -23.09 14.54
C ARG A 327 9.13 -23.12 13.76
N ARG A 328 9.18 -23.81 12.61
CA ARG A 328 10.36 -23.80 11.74
C ARG A 328 10.67 -22.42 11.17
N ALA A 329 9.65 -21.61 10.89
CA ALA A 329 9.83 -20.24 10.44
C ALA A 329 10.46 -19.35 11.52
N GLU A 330 10.28 -19.65 12.82
CA GLU A 330 10.91 -18.93 13.93
C GLU A 330 12.42 -19.21 14.05
N GLU A 331 12.92 -20.30 13.48
CA GLU A 331 14.35 -20.65 13.51
C GLU A 331 15.21 -19.69 12.66
N ALA A 332 14.61 -19.03 11.64
CA ALA A 332 15.29 -18.06 10.78
C ALA A 332 15.04 -16.64 11.32
N SER A 333 15.99 -16.12 12.09
CA SER A 333 15.92 -14.75 12.63
C SER A 333 16.67 -13.70 11.78
N ASP A 334 17.40 -14.15 10.77
CA ASP A 334 18.30 -13.34 9.94
C ASP A 334 17.76 -13.04 8.54
N ARG A 335 16.65 -13.64 8.15
CA ARG A 335 16.05 -13.51 6.83
C ARG A 335 14.55 -13.78 6.83
N PRO A 336 13.78 -13.22 5.89
CA PRO A 336 12.35 -13.46 5.78
C PRO A 336 12.04 -14.91 5.41
N THR A 337 10.85 -15.36 5.79
CA THR A 337 10.35 -16.72 5.51
C THR A 337 9.08 -16.68 4.68
N VAL A 338 8.98 -17.58 3.69
CA VAL A 338 7.74 -17.87 2.96
C VAL A 338 7.33 -19.32 3.15
N ILE A 339 6.06 -19.54 3.52
CA ILE A 339 5.43 -20.87 3.62
C ILE A 339 4.46 -21.03 2.45
N PHE A 340 4.68 -22.01 1.58
CA PHE A 340 3.71 -22.43 0.57
C PHE A 340 2.81 -23.51 1.15
N ALA A 341 1.61 -23.12 1.59
CA ALA A 341 0.62 -24.01 2.20
C ALA A 341 -0.38 -24.48 1.13
N TYR A 342 -0.32 -25.77 0.74
CA TYR A 342 -1.25 -26.33 -0.23
C TYR A 342 -2.62 -26.53 0.40
N THR A 343 -3.63 -25.93 -0.20
CA THR A 343 -5.01 -25.94 0.28
C THR A 343 -6.00 -26.34 -0.83
N ILE A 344 -7.26 -26.43 -0.48
CA ILE A 344 -8.38 -26.63 -1.39
C ILE A 344 -9.29 -25.40 -1.30
N LYS A 345 -9.51 -24.74 -2.45
CA LYS A 345 -10.50 -23.64 -2.52
C LYS A 345 -11.90 -24.19 -2.29
N ALA A 346 -12.67 -23.54 -1.43
CA ALA A 346 -13.97 -24.05 -0.92
C ALA A 346 -13.83 -25.36 -0.10
N TRP A 347 -12.74 -25.52 0.64
CA TRP A 347 -12.52 -26.66 1.53
C TRP A 347 -13.75 -26.94 2.40
N SER A 348 -14.18 -28.22 2.45
CA SER A 348 -15.38 -28.68 3.18
C SER A 348 -16.71 -28.10 2.71
N LEU A 349 -16.77 -27.34 1.62
CA LEU A 349 -17.99 -26.82 1.04
C LEU A 349 -18.48 -27.64 -0.15
N PRO A 350 -19.80 -27.67 -0.46
CA PRO A 350 -20.35 -28.36 -1.63
C PRO A 350 -19.77 -27.91 -2.97
N THR A 351 -19.12 -26.74 -2.99
CA THR A 351 -18.48 -26.15 -4.19
C THR A 351 -16.99 -26.47 -4.31
N GLU A 352 -16.46 -27.34 -3.41
CA GLU A 352 -15.07 -27.80 -3.44
C GLU A 352 -14.69 -28.37 -4.81
N GLY A 353 -13.53 -27.96 -5.35
CA GLY A 353 -13.04 -28.40 -6.65
C GLY A 353 -13.83 -27.92 -7.87
N HIS A 354 -14.85 -27.08 -7.71
CA HIS A 354 -15.58 -26.53 -8.85
C HIS A 354 -14.80 -25.38 -9.49
N PRO A 355 -14.61 -25.36 -10.83
CA PRO A 355 -13.82 -24.31 -11.49
C PRO A 355 -14.34 -22.89 -11.24
N ALA A 356 -15.66 -22.72 -11.17
CA ALA A 356 -16.34 -21.42 -10.96
C ALA A 356 -16.79 -21.21 -9.50
N ASN A 357 -16.03 -21.69 -8.50
CA ASN A 357 -16.43 -21.57 -7.10
C ASN A 357 -16.13 -20.19 -6.49
N HIS A 358 -15.31 -19.35 -7.13
CA HIS A 358 -14.85 -18.08 -6.57
C HIS A 358 -15.99 -17.18 -6.06
N SER A 359 -17.02 -17.01 -6.88
CA SER A 359 -18.19 -16.18 -6.55
C SER A 359 -19.44 -16.99 -6.19
N ALA A 360 -19.33 -18.31 -6.07
CA ALA A 360 -20.43 -19.18 -5.71
C ALA A 360 -20.85 -18.96 -4.25
N LEU A 361 -22.15 -18.91 -4.01
CA LEU A 361 -22.75 -18.84 -2.67
C LEU A 361 -23.51 -20.11 -2.37
N LEU A 362 -23.49 -20.56 -1.13
CA LEU A 362 -24.31 -21.67 -0.67
C LEU A 362 -25.80 -21.35 -0.80
N SER A 363 -26.60 -22.34 -1.20
CA SER A 363 -28.05 -22.25 -1.01
C SER A 363 -28.41 -22.40 0.47
N VAL A 364 -29.66 -22.13 0.84
CA VAL A 364 -30.12 -22.30 2.22
C VAL A 364 -29.93 -23.77 2.66
N GLU A 365 -30.36 -24.71 1.83
CA GLU A 365 -30.27 -26.16 2.12
C GLU A 365 -28.79 -26.64 2.17
N GLN A 366 -27.90 -26.01 1.40
CA GLN A 366 -26.46 -26.33 1.48
C GLN A 366 -25.84 -25.80 2.76
N TRP A 367 -26.23 -24.61 3.19
CA TRP A 367 -25.77 -24.01 4.43
C TRP A 367 -26.30 -24.78 5.66
N GLU A 368 -27.60 -25.17 5.69
CA GLU A 368 -28.17 -25.98 6.77
C GLU A 368 -27.46 -27.33 6.89
N ARG A 369 -27.24 -28.04 5.78
CA ARG A 369 -26.47 -29.29 5.76
C ARG A 369 -25.04 -29.13 6.23
N LEU A 370 -24.38 -28.00 5.90
CA LEU A 370 -23.05 -27.67 6.41
C LEU A 370 -23.09 -27.52 7.94
N GLY A 371 -24.12 -26.88 8.51
CA GLY A 371 -24.32 -26.77 9.93
C GLY A 371 -24.41 -28.15 10.59
N GLU A 372 -25.24 -29.07 10.07
CA GLU A 372 -25.36 -30.44 10.55
C GLU A 372 -23.98 -31.17 10.51
N GLN A 373 -23.23 -31.05 9.41
CA GLN A 373 -21.91 -31.68 9.25
C GLN A 373 -20.87 -31.14 10.24
N LEU A 374 -20.94 -29.86 10.59
CA LEU A 374 -20.01 -29.20 11.50
C LEU A 374 -20.48 -29.26 12.97
N GLY A 375 -21.68 -29.85 13.23
CA GLY A 375 -22.27 -29.89 14.57
C GLY A 375 -22.75 -28.52 15.07
N ALA A 376 -23.16 -27.64 14.16
CA ALA A 376 -23.65 -26.32 14.46
C ALA A 376 -25.18 -26.24 14.25
N ASP A 377 -25.84 -25.36 15.02
CA ASP A 377 -27.27 -25.14 14.93
C ASP A 377 -27.61 -23.96 13.99
N ALA A 378 -28.29 -24.24 12.89
CA ALA A 378 -28.74 -23.23 11.94
C ALA A 378 -29.74 -22.22 12.55
N ALA A 379 -30.48 -22.63 13.62
CA ALA A 379 -31.37 -21.72 14.33
C ALA A 379 -30.66 -20.74 15.25
N SER A 380 -29.42 -21.07 15.64
CA SER A 380 -28.58 -20.23 16.49
C SER A 380 -27.15 -20.09 15.89
N PRO A 381 -27.02 -19.51 14.68
CA PRO A 381 -25.78 -19.56 13.91
C PRO A 381 -24.60 -18.86 14.58
N TRP A 382 -24.87 -17.94 15.48
CA TRP A 382 -23.88 -17.12 16.19
C TRP A 382 -23.45 -17.68 17.57
N ALA A 383 -23.92 -18.90 17.93
CA ALA A 383 -23.58 -19.49 19.23
C ALA A 383 -22.07 -19.58 19.41
N ARG A 384 -21.56 -19.05 20.54
CA ARG A 384 -20.17 -19.22 21.00
C ARG A 384 -20.00 -20.55 21.70
N PHE A 385 -18.77 -20.92 22.00
CA PHE A 385 -18.48 -22.00 22.93
C PHE A 385 -18.85 -21.58 24.37
N GLU A 386 -19.31 -22.53 25.18
CA GLU A 386 -19.50 -22.31 26.61
C GLU A 386 -18.15 -21.94 27.25
N ALA A 387 -18.14 -20.95 28.13
CA ALA A 387 -16.92 -20.41 28.68
C ALA A 387 -16.08 -21.44 29.49
N ASP A 388 -16.73 -22.45 30.08
CA ASP A 388 -16.11 -23.54 30.82
C ASP A 388 -15.76 -24.77 29.97
N SER A 389 -16.14 -24.77 28.69
CA SER A 389 -15.73 -25.84 27.76
C SER A 389 -14.25 -25.70 27.38
N PRO A 390 -13.57 -26.81 27.00
CA PRO A 390 -12.19 -26.74 26.52
C PRO A 390 -11.97 -25.73 25.36
N GLU A 391 -12.90 -25.66 24.45
CA GLU A 391 -12.88 -24.70 23.31
C GLU A 391 -13.05 -23.26 23.80
N GLY A 392 -13.96 -23.00 24.74
CA GLY A 392 -14.16 -21.69 25.36
C GLY A 392 -12.91 -21.22 26.10
N GLN A 393 -12.28 -22.11 26.86
CA GLN A 393 -11.00 -21.83 27.54
C GLN A 393 -9.89 -21.52 26.54
N LEU A 394 -9.75 -22.28 25.45
CA LEU A 394 -8.77 -21.99 24.40
C LEU A 394 -9.01 -20.59 23.74
N CYS A 395 -10.27 -20.21 23.52
CA CYS A 395 -10.60 -18.88 23.03
C CYS A 395 -10.19 -17.77 24.01
N LEU A 396 -10.42 -17.96 25.31
CA LEU A 396 -10.02 -17.01 26.34
C LEU A 396 -8.49 -16.91 26.46
N GLU A 397 -7.78 -18.03 26.51
CA GLU A 397 -6.31 -18.06 26.54
C GLU A 397 -5.70 -17.37 25.30
N ALA A 398 -6.29 -17.60 24.12
CA ALA A 398 -5.86 -16.93 22.90
C ALA A 398 -6.13 -15.41 22.96
N ALA A 399 -7.29 -15.00 23.48
CA ALA A 399 -7.63 -13.59 23.65
C ALA A 399 -6.65 -12.89 24.61
N GLU A 400 -6.32 -13.51 25.73
CA GLU A 400 -5.33 -12.98 26.70
C GLU A 400 -3.92 -12.91 26.10
N ARG A 401 -3.47 -13.96 25.41
CA ARG A 401 -2.17 -14.00 24.73
C ARG A 401 -2.03 -12.92 23.65
N LEU A 402 -3.12 -12.60 22.96
CA LEU A 402 -3.16 -11.60 21.88
C LEU A 402 -3.52 -10.20 22.39
N ALA A 403 -3.85 -10.05 23.68
CA ALA A 403 -4.14 -8.74 24.26
C ALA A 403 -2.95 -7.78 24.09
N ARG A 404 -3.20 -6.65 23.46
CA ARG A 404 -2.18 -5.65 23.16
C ARG A 404 -2.31 -4.47 24.11
N VAL A 405 -1.16 -3.96 24.50
CA VAL A 405 -1.07 -2.66 25.16
C VAL A 405 -0.97 -1.59 24.08
N GLU A 406 -1.87 -0.64 24.13
CA GLU A 406 -1.80 0.52 23.22
C GLU A 406 -0.47 1.26 23.42
N PRO A 407 0.27 1.56 22.33
CA PRO A 407 1.53 2.25 22.46
C PRO A 407 1.30 3.68 22.99
N LEU A 408 2.21 4.15 23.84
CA LEU A 408 2.19 5.54 24.28
C LEU A 408 2.40 6.46 23.08
N ARG A 409 1.37 7.21 22.71
CA ARG A 409 1.42 8.15 21.59
C ARG A 409 2.23 9.38 21.98
N ARG A 410 3.35 9.59 21.31
CA ARG A 410 4.17 10.80 21.42
C ARG A 410 3.59 11.90 20.54
N ALA A 411 3.73 13.16 20.97
CA ALA A 411 3.37 14.29 20.14
C ALA A 411 4.41 14.45 18.99
N PRO A 412 3.99 14.81 17.79
CA PRO A 412 4.94 15.19 16.73
C PRO A 412 5.73 16.45 17.15
N PRO A 413 6.95 16.65 16.61
CA PRO A 413 7.74 17.82 16.91
C PRO A 413 7.02 19.11 16.45
N ALA A 414 7.27 20.20 17.16
CA ALA A 414 6.75 21.52 16.79
C ALA A 414 7.51 22.04 15.56
N VAL A 415 6.83 22.16 14.42
CA VAL A 415 7.41 22.66 13.18
C VAL A 415 7.38 24.19 13.19
N PRO A 416 8.51 24.89 12.92
CA PRO A 416 8.54 26.36 12.86
C PRO A 416 7.73 26.86 11.65
N GLU A 417 7.30 28.11 11.70
CA GLU A 417 6.56 28.73 10.61
C GLU A 417 7.45 29.22 9.46
N GLU A 418 8.75 29.42 9.72
CA GLU A 418 9.73 29.93 8.79
C GLU A 418 11.15 29.52 9.21
N LEU A 419 12.07 29.32 8.26
CA LEU A 419 13.50 29.13 8.48
C LEU A 419 14.26 30.46 8.34
N ARG A 420 15.53 30.47 8.73
CA ARG A 420 16.32 31.72 8.78
C ARG A 420 16.84 32.19 7.43
N ARG A 421 16.90 31.30 6.43
CA ARG A 421 17.47 31.62 5.13
C ARG A 421 16.49 32.39 4.25
N ALA A 422 16.96 33.52 3.70
CA ALA A 422 16.24 34.22 2.62
C ALA A 422 16.55 33.58 1.26
N HIS A 423 15.54 33.43 0.42
CA HIS A 423 15.69 32.96 -0.95
C HIS A 423 15.98 34.14 -1.89
N SER A 424 17.10 34.07 -2.62
CA SER A 424 17.54 35.14 -3.54
C SER A 424 18.26 34.56 -4.77
N GLY A 425 18.44 35.38 -5.79
CA GLY A 425 19.04 35.01 -7.06
C GLY A 425 18.12 34.12 -7.90
N SER A 426 18.70 33.42 -8.87
CA SER A 426 18.00 32.48 -9.73
C SER A 426 18.15 31.06 -9.18
N ILE A 427 17.03 30.42 -8.78
CA ILE A 427 17.03 29.09 -8.18
C ILE A 427 15.73 28.36 -8.51
N SER A 428 15.81 27.04 -8.75
CA SER A 428 14.63 26.19 -8.98
C SER A 428 14.04 25.70 -7.66
N THR A 429 12.76 25.32 -7.67
CA THR A 429 12.10 24.73 -6.49
C THR A 429 12.71 23.39 -6.09
N GLN A 430 13.22 22.59 -7.05
CA GLN A 430 13.98 21.38 -6.74
C GLN A 430 15.29 21.70 -5.97
N GLN A 431 16.01 22.76 -6.38
CA GLN A 431 17.21 23.19 -5.64
C GLN A 431 16.86 23.73 -4.25
N VAL A 432 15.73 24.41 -4.11
CA VAL A 432 15.23 24.88 -2.82
C VAL A 432 14.93 23.70 -1.89
N LEU A 433 14.36 22.60 -2.40
CA LEU A 433 14.12 21.38 -1.60
C LEU A 433 15.43 20.86 -0.98
N GLY A 434 16.50 20.74 -1.77
CA GLY A 434 17.79 20.29 -1.26
C GLY A 434 18.36 21.23 -0.19
N ARG A 435 18.21 22.55 -0.38
CA ARG A 435 18.61 23.54 0.64
C ARG A 435 17.73 23.48 1.88
N PHE A 436 16.43 23.29 1.72
CA PHE A 436 15.48 23.17 2.81
C PHE A 436 15.85 22.09 3.81
N PHE A 437 16.23 20.91 3.35
CA PHE A 437 16.69 19.83 4.24
C PHE A 437 17.91 20.25 5.09
N MET A 438 18.83 20.97 4.49
CA MET A 438 20.02 21.45 5.20
C MET A 438 19.68 22.54 6.23
N ASP A 439 18.81 23.47 5.85
CA ASP A 439 18.37 24.57 6.71
C ASP A 439 17.49 24.04 7.85
N LEU A 440 16.59 23.08 7.57
CA LEU A 440 15.77 22.38 8.57
C LEU A 440 16.65 21.68 9.62
N ALA A 441 17.71 21.00 9.18
CA ALA A 441 18.65 20.31 10.08
C ALA A 441 19.46 21.28 10.95
N HIS A 442 19.63 22.53 10.53
CA HIS A 442 20.31 23.57 11.28
C HIS A 442 19.37 24.34 12.21
N ASP A 443 18.22 24.76 11.70
CA ASP A 443 17.31 25.68 12.38
C ASP A 443 16.25 24.97 13.24
N ALA A 444 15.88 23.72 12.88
CA ALA A 444 14.88 22.90 13.57
C ALA A 444 15.35 21.43 13.70
N PRO A 445 16.42 21.16 14.46
CA PRO A 445 17.03 19.82 14.54
C PRO A 445 16.09 18.75 15.09
N GLU A 446 15.15 19.10 15.96
CA GLU A 446 14.13 18.17 16.48
C GLU A 446 13.14 17.71 15.38
N VAL A 447 12.73 18.63 14.51
CA VAL A 447 11.91 18.31 13.34
C VAL A 447 12.69 17.44 12.37
N ALA A 448 13.94 17.84 12.05
CA ALA A 448 14.83 17.08 11.18
C ALA A 448 15.15 15.68 11.72
N ALA A 449 15.13 15.47 13.04
CA ALA A 449 15.29 14.16 13.65
C ALA A 449 14.11 13.20 13.37
N ALA A 450 12.90 13.74 13.20
CA ALA A 450 11.73 12.95 12.84
C ALA A 450 11.53 12.78 11.33
N VAL A 451 12.26 13.55 10.50
CA VAL A 451 12.20 13.43 9.04
C VAL A 451 12.93 12.17 8.57
N VAL A 452 12.25 11.37 7.77
CA VAL A 452 12.83 10.26 7.00
C VAL A 452 12.57 10.51 5.52
N SER A 453 13.65 10.57 4.72
CA SER A 453 13.57 10.75 3.28
C SER A 453 13.69 9.41 2.56
N VAL A 454 12.92 9.21 1.49
CA VAL A 454 12.91 7.98 0.69
C VAL A 454 13.03 8.33 -0.79
N SER A 455 13.82 7.58 -1.55
CA SER A 455 14.01 7.77 -2.99
C SER A 455 14.12 6.43 -3.72
N PRO A 456 13.64 6.32 -4.97
CA PRO A 456 13.77 5.12 -5.79
C PRO A 456 14.93 5.27 -6.81
N ASP A 457 16.18 5.29 -6.32
CA ASP A 457 17.39 5.42 -7.14
C ASP A 457 17.53 6.78 -7.88
N VAL A 458 16.92 7.84 -7.35
CA VAL A 458 16.95 9.19 -7.96
C VAL A 458 17.43 10.29 -6.99
N ALA A 459 17.97 9.94 -5.84
CA ALA A 459 18.33 10.90 -4.80
C ALA A 459 19.31 11.99 -5.28
N SER A 460 20.32 11.64 -6.07
CA SER A 460 21.30 12.59 -6.58
C SER A 460 20.69 13.55 -7.60
N SER A 461 19.90 13.07 -8.55
CA SER A 461 19.26 13.88 -9.60
C SER A 461 18.12 14.76 -9.08
N THR A 462 17.59 14.46 -7.88
CA THR A 462 16.57 15.25 -7.19
C THR A 462 17.13 16.17 -6.10
N ASN A 463 18.44 16.42 -6.09
CA ASN A 463 19.15 17.32 -5.18
C ASN A 463 19.15 16.90 -3.68
N LEU A 464 19.02 15.61 -3.37
CA LEU A 464 19.12 15.11 -2.00
C LEU A 464 20.57 14.85 -1.55
N GLY A 465 21.58 15.00 -2.42
CA GLY A 465 22.99 14.69 -2.10
C GLY A 465 23.53 15.41 -0.87
N GLY A 466 23.20 16.68 -0.68
CA GLY A 466 23.58 17.44 0.52
C GLY A 466 23.00 16.85 1.81
N TRP A 467 21.73 16.47 1.77
CA TRP A 467 21.04 15.79 2.87
C TRP A 467 21.67 14.44 3.19
N ILE A 468 21.88 13.60 2.16
CA ILE A 468 22.54 12.29 2.31
C ILE A 468 23.93 12.42 2.93
N ASN A 469 24.73 13.40 2.49
CA ASN A 469 26.06 13.66 3.06
C ASN A 469 25.98 13.97 4.57
N ARG A 470 24.89 14.56 5.04
CA ARG A 470 24.69 14.91 6.44
C ARG A 470 24.15 13.76 7.26
N VAL A 471 23.14 13.03 6.76
CA VAL A 471 22.37 12.06 7.55
C VAL A 471 22.70 10.61 7.25
N GLY A 472 23.43 10.31 6.17
CA GLY A 472 23.72 8.96 5.71
C GLY A 472 22.54 8.25 5.05
N VAL A 473 22.78 7.03 4.59
CA VAL A 473 21.79 6.11 4.00
C VAL A 473 21.48 5.02 5.03
N TRP A 474 20.22 4.83 5.29
CA TRP A 474 19.79 3.83 6.26
C TRP A 474 19.97 2.41 5.72
N SER A 475 20.50 1.54 6.52
CA SER A 475 20.64 0.11 6.24
C SER A 475 20.52 -0.68 7.54
N VAL A 476 20.17 -1.95 7.44
CA VAL A 476 20.01 -2.86 8.60
C VAL A 476 21.34 -3.10 9.35
N GLY A 477 22.48 -2.82 8.71
CA GLY A 477 23.80 -2.92 9.32
C GLY A 477 24.79 -2.03 8.60
N GLU A 478 25.88 -1.72 9.27
CA GLU A 478 26.95 -0.90 8.69
C GLU A 478 27.64 -1.62 7.52
N ARG A 479 27.88 -0.88 6.45
CA ARG A 479 28.66 -1.35 5.29
C ARG A 479 29.91 -0.48 5.13
N ILE A 480 30.99 -1.10 4.59
CA ILE A 480 32.23 -0.41 4.32
C ILE A 480 32.01 0.55 3.15
N ASP A 481 32.24 1.81 3.38
CA ASP A 481 32.34 2.82 2.32
C ASP A 481 33.71 2.74 1.68
N TRP A 482 33.79 2.11 0.50
CA TRP A 482 35.04 1.95 -0.26
C TRP A 482 35.51 3.24 -0.93
N PHE A 483 34.71 4.30 -0.92
CA PHE A 483 35.05 5.61 -1.48
C PHE A 483 35.24 6.67 -0.39
N ALA A 484 35.37 6.28 0.88
CA ALA A 484 35.48 7.21 2.00
C ALA A 484 36.71 8.12 1.92
N ASP A 485 37.77 7.66 1.25
CA ASP A 485 39.02 8.37 1.02
C ASP A 485 39.14 9.03 -0.37
N ASP A 486 38.12 8.88 -1.22
CA ASP A 486 38.06 9.52 -2.54
C ASP A 486 37.61 10.99 -2.40
N GLY A 487 38.56 11.91 -2.67
CA GLY A 487 38.30 13.36 -2.59
C GLY A 487 37.36 13.92 -3.63
N ASP A 488 37.10 13.18 -4.72
CA ASP A 488 36.23 13.61 -5.84
C ASP A 488 34.80 13.15 -5.66
N THR A 489 34.49 12.37 -4.61
CA THR A 489 33.13 11.88 -4.32
C THR A 489 32.23 13.02 -3.87
N LEU A 490 31.19 13.33 -4.68
CA LEU A 490 30.20 14.38 -4.40
C LEU A 490 29.17 13.96 -3.36
N VAL A 491 28.74 12.68 -3.38
CA VAL A 491 27.79 12.10 -2.45
C VAL A 491 28.49 10.98 -1.68
N ARG A 492 28.59 11.16 -0.36
CA ARG A 492 29.17 10.16 0.54
C ARG A 492 28.11 9.18 0.99
N TRP A 493 28.18 7.98 0.44
CA TRP A 493 27.20 6.91 0.67
C TRP A 493 27.55 6.12 1.93
N ARG A 494 27.30 6.73 3.10
CA ARG A 494 27.56 6.09 4.39
C ARG A 494 26.32 5.36 4.88
N GLU A 495 26.37 4.05 4.91
CA GLU A 495 25.27 3.19 5.34
C GLU A 495 25.35 2.87 6.83
N SER A 496 24.27 3.10 7.58
CA SER A 496 24.15 2.75 8.99
C SER A 496 22.70 2.69 9.47
N GLU A 497 22.47 2.00 10.59
CA GLU A 497 21.14 1.92 11.25
C GLU A 497 20.64 3.27 11.81
N HIS A 498 21.54 4.27 11.95
CA HIS A 498 21.22 5.60 12.48
C HIS A 498 21.02 6.67 11.40
N ALA A 499 21.15 6.28 10.15
CA ALA A 499 20.97 7.19 9.02
C ALA A 499 19.47 7.44 8.75
N ARG A 500 19.14 8.54 8.01
CA ARG A 500 17.75 9.00 7.86
C ARG A 500 17.30 9.08 6.41
N HIS A 501 18.08 8.65 5.48
CA HIS A 501 17.69 8.49 4.10
C HIS A 501 17.58 7.01 3.76
N ILE A 502 16.46 6.59 3.17
CA ILE A 502 16.26 5.22 2.69
C ILE A 502 16.27 5.27 1.17
N GLU A 503 17.20 4.53 0.56
CA GLU A 503 17.25 4.39 -0.89
C GLU A 503 16.76 3.01 -1.29
N LEU A 504 15.71 2.98 -2.09
CA LEU A 504 15.19 1.76 -2.72
C LEU A 504 15.77 1.62 -4.13
N GLY A 505 15.59 0.48 -4.77
CA GLY A 505 15.77 0.35 -6.21
C GLY A 505 14.71 1.16 -6.99
N ILE A 506 14.72 1.07 -8.32
CA ILE A 506 13.73 1.71 -9.20
C ILE A 506 12.37 1.01 -9.01
N ALA A 507 11.65 1.40 -7.96
CA ALA A 507 10.42 0.74 -7.49
C ALA A 507 9.47 1.77 -6.85
N GLU A 508 8.88 2.66 -7.65
CA GLU A 508 8.09 3.78 -7.16
C GLU A 508 6.82 3.33 -6.41
N GLY A 509 6.22 2.18 -6.80
CA GLY A 509 5.12 1.59 -6.07
C GLY A 509 5.52 1.17 -4.64
N ASN A 510 6.67 0.56 -4.49
CA ASN A 510 7.22 0.17 -3.19
C ASN A 510 7.68 1.37 -2.36
N LEU A 511 8.22 2.42 -3.00
CA LEU A 511 8.52 3.69 -2.33
C LEU A 511 7.29 4.24 -1.60
N VAL A 512 6.17 4.37 -2.28
CA VAL A 512 4.95 4.92 -1.65
C VAL A 512 4.31 3.94 -0.67
N GLY A 513 4.50 2.62 -0.87
CA GLY A 513 4.14 1.61 0.12
C GLY A 513 4.91 1.80 1.43
N LEU A 514 6.23 2.00 1.34
CA LEU A 514 7.08 2.32 2.50
C LEU A 514 6.68 3.65 3.14
N LEU A 515 6.40 4.70 2.34
CA LEU A 515 5.91 5.97 2.87
C LEU A 515 4.62 5.82 3.67
N GLY A 516 3.70 4.97 3.22
CA GLY A 516 2.47 4.65 3.93
C GLY A 516 2.73 4.04 5.31
N GLU A 517 3.65 3.09 5.39
CA GLU A 517 3.99 2.42 6.65
C GLU A 517 4.82 3.30 7.60
N LEU A 518 5.80 4.06 7.10
CA LEU A 518 6.52 5.08 7.86
C LEU A 518 5.54 6.16 8.39
N GLY A 519 4.59 6.58 7.55
CA GLY A 519 3.57 7.54 7.91
C GLY A 519 2.48 7.02 8.86
N ALA A 520 2.41 5.70 9.10
CA ALA A 520 1.49 5.08 10.04
C ALA A 520 2.11 4.82 11.43
N THR A 521 3.41 5.04 11.62
CA THR A 521 4.13 4.74 12.88
C THR A 521 3.60 5.51 14.08
N TRP A 522 3.07 6.73 13.88
CA TRP A 522 2.44 7.52 14.95
C TRP A 522 1.30 6.78 15.63
N SER A 523 0.53 5.98 14.88
CA SER A 523 -0.62 5.24 15.39
C SER A 523 -0.33 3.77 15.65
N ARG A 524 0.70 3.17 15.04
CA ARG A 524 1.11 1.78 15.26
C ARG A 524 2.11 1.62 16.38
N ASP A 525 3.13 2.48 16.39
CA ASP A 525 4.28 2.41 17.30
C ASP A 525 4.25 3.54 18.33
N GLY A 526 3.27 4.46 18.23
CA GLY A 526 3.19 5.65 19.06
C GLY A 526 4.26 6.71 18.76
N GLN A 527 5.11 6.49 17.74
CA GLN A 527 6.21 7.39 17.37
C GLN A 527 5.92 8.07 16.02
N PRO A 528 5.62 9.38 16.02
CA PRO A 528 5.48 10.14 14.78
C PRO A 528 6.78 10.19 13.99
N LEU A 529 6.74 9.80 12.71
CA LEU A 529 7.73 10.12 11.70
C LEU A 529 7.15 11.14 10.71
N LEU A 530 8.03 11.85 10.03
CA LEU A 530 7.70 12.85 9.01
C LEU A 530 8.29 12.39 7.67
N PRO A 531 7.68 11.40 7.00
CA PRO A 531 8.26 10.80 5.80
C PRO A 531 8.08 11.69 4.58
N ILE A 532 9.16 11.86 3.80
CA ILE A 532 9.19 12.58 2.53
C ILE A 532 9.76 11.66 1.46
N GLY A 533 8.93 11.30 0.48
CA GLY A 533 9.35 10.56 -0.71
C GLY A 533 9.62 11.48 -1.88
N THR A 534 10.68 11.22 -2.65
CA THR A 534 11.02 12.02 -3.83
C THR A 534 11.20 11.09 -5.02
N LEU A 535 10.47 11.36 -6.10
CA LEU A 535 10.52 10.59 -7.34
C LEU A 535 10.31 11.51 -8.55
N TYR A 536 10.55 11.01 -9.76
CA TYR A 536 10.25 11.78 -10.97
C TYR A 536 8.73 11.92 -11.16
N ASP A 537 8.28 13.15 -11.40
CA ASP A 537 6.87 13.51 -11.45
C ASP A 537 6.01 12.66 -12.40
N PRO A 538 6.45 12.31 -13.63
CA PRO A 538 5.67 11.43 -14.50
C PRO A 538 5.44 10.02 -13.91
N PHE A 539 6.32 9.56 -13.02
CA PHE A 539 6.23 8.23 -12.39
C PHE A 539 5.34 8.20 -11.13
N VAL A 540 4.83 9.35 -10.69
CA VAL A 540 3.73 9.41 -9.71
C VAL A 540 2.54 8.56 -10.19
N ASN A 541 2.25 8.56 -11.49
CA ASN A 541 1.18 7.77 -12.08
C ASN A 541 1.35 6.24 -11.83
N ARG A 542 2.58 5.75 -11.82
CA ARG A 542 2.90 4.35 -11.50
C ARG A 542 2.66 4.02 -10.02
N ALA A 543 2.88 5.00 -9.16
CA ALA A 543 2.80 4.87 -7.71
C ALA A 543 1.39 5.20 -7.15
N LEU A 544 0.49 5.81 -7.94
CA LEU A 544 -0.72 6.47 -7.46
C LEU A 544 -1.65 5.53 -6.68
N GLU A 545 -1.88 4.31 -7.16
CA GLU A 545 -2.77 3.36 -6.48
C GLU A 545 -2.26 3.00 -5.09
N GLN A 546 -0.99 2.61 -4.98
CA GLN A 546 -0.40 2.19 -3.71
C GLN A 546 -0.29 3.36 -2.73
N TRP A 547 0.00 4.58 -3.23
CA TRP A 547 0.01 5.78 -2.40
C TRP A 547 -1.38 6.13 -1.86
N SER A 548 -2.39 6.10 -2.72
CA SER A 548 -3.80 6.26 -2.32
C SER A 548 -4.20 5.23 -1.26
N PHE A 549 -3.79 3.98 -1.46
CA PHE A 549 -4.07 2.90 -0.51
C PHE A 549 -3.34 3.10 0.83
N GLY A 550 -2.10 3.59 0.83
CA GLY A 550 -1.36 3.96 2.04
C GLY A 550 -2.12 5.00 2.88
N MET A 551 -2.68 6.03 2.23
CA MET A 551 -3.52 7.03 2.90
C MET A 551 -4.85 6.45 3.40
N TYR A 552 -5.49 5.56 2.63
CA TYR A 552 -6.67 4.81 3.07
C TYR A 552 -6.39 3.99 4.32
N ALA A 553 -5.20 3.41 4.43
CA ALA A 553 -4.74 2.64 5.60
C ALA A 553 -4.31 3.52 6.79
N GLY A 554 -4.34 4.85 6.67
CA GLY A 554 -4.01 5.81 7.73
C GLY A 554 -2.56 6.31 7.73
N GLY A 555 -1.79 6.00 6.67
CA GLY A 555 -0.46 6.57 6.45
C GLY A 555 -0.51 8.05 6.08
N GLN A 556 0.49 8.81 6.52
CA GLN A 556 0.61 10.25 6.28
C GLN A 556 2.01 10.56 5.80
N SER A 557 2.15 11.19 4.62
CA SER A 557 3.46 11.44 4.01
C SER A 557 3.44 12.66 3.09
N ILE A 558 4.62 13.16 2.77
CA ILE A 558 4.84 14.13 1.71
C ILE A 558 5.43 13.37 0.52
N LEU A 559 4.79 13.46 -0.65
CA LEU A 559 5.30 12.95 -1.91
C LEU A 559 5.73 14.11 -2.79
N VAL A 560 6.98 14.10 -3.25
CA VAL A 560 7.54 15.14 -4.12
C VAL A 560 7.79 14.56 -5.50
N GLY A 561 7.05 15.06 -6.50
CA GLY A 561 7.28 14.81 -7.91
C GLY A 561 8.21 15.88 -8.51
N THR A 562 9.39 15.48 -8.97
CA THR A 562 10.38 16.42 -9.54
C THR A 562 11.34 15.71 -10.50
N PRO A 563 11.60 16.27 -11.71
CA PRO A 563 11.04 17.51 -12.28
C PRO A 563 9.58 17.36 -12.70
N ALA A 564 8.79 18.42 -12.51
CA ALA A 564 7.40 18.48 -12.95
C ALA A 564 7.26 19.14 -14.33
N GLY A 565 6.17 18.80 -15.04
CA GLY A 565 5.83 19.36 -16.33
C GLY A 565 6.87 19.07 -17.41
N VAL A 566 7.14 20.06 -18.28
CA VAL A 566 8.15 19.98 -19.33
C VAL A 566 9.47 20.62 -18.93
N THR A 567 9.69 20.91 -17.64
CA THR A 567 10.86 21.66 -17.16
C THR A 567 12.18 20.87 -17.22
N LEU A 568 12.15 19.53 -17.37
CA LEU A 568 13.32 18.74 -17.76
C LEU A 568 13.38 18.65 -19.29
N ALA A 569 13.49 19.81 -19.93
CA ALA A 569 13.28 20.00 -21.36
C ALA A 569 14.17 19.12 -22.28
N PRO A 570 15.49 18.95 -22.03
CA PRO A 570 16.34 18.12 -22.88
C PRO A 570 15.99 16.62 -22.84
N GLU A 571 15.50 16.10 -21.71
CA GLU A 571 15.17 14.67 -21.51
C GLU A 571 13.96 14.22 -22.35
N GLY A 572 13.03 15.13 -22.61
CA GLY A 572 11.86 14.88 -23.48
C GLY A 572 10.71 14.13 -22.83
N GLY A 573 9.78 13.70 -23.67
CA GLY A 573 8.46 13.25 -23.26
C GLY A 573 8.38 12.10 -22.26
N ALA A 574 9.37 11.22 -22.24
CA ALA A 574 9.40 10.11 -21.29
C ALA A 574 9.56 10.55 -19.81
N HIS A 575 10.11 11.74 -19.58
CA HIS A 575 10.34 12.33 -18.25
C HIS A 575 9.55 13.63 -18.03
N GLN A 576 8.54 13.89 -18.84
CA GLN A 576 7.69 15.06 -18.74
C GLN A 576 6.27 14.65 -18.35
N SER A 577 5.64 15.42 -17.45
CA SER A 577 4.33 15.09 -16.89
C SER A 577 3.25 16.07 -17.31
N THR A 578 2.10 15.56 -17.74
CA THR A 578 0.95 16.37 -18.18
C THR A 578 -0.21 16.30 -17.20
N ILE A 579 -0.52 15.10 -16.68
CA ILE A 579 -1.75 14.83 -15.91
C ILE A 579 -1.59 14.98 -14.39
N THR A 580 -0.38 15.01 -13.88
CA THR A 580 -0.08 15.03 -12.44
C THR A 580 -0.58 16.27 -11.69
N PRO A 581 -0.76 17.47 -12.28
CA PRO A 581 -1.37 18.61 -11.59
C PRO A 581 -2.78 18.34 -11.07
N SER A 582 -3.53 17.44 -11.71
CA SER A 582 -4.90 17.12 -11.34
C SER A 582 -5.01 16.13 -10.16
N VAL A 583 -3.93 15.43 -9.83
CA VAL A 583 -3.93 14.40 -8.77
C VAL A 583 -4.49 14.93 -7.45
N GLY A 584 -4.13 16.13 -7.05
CA GLY A 584 -4.62 16.73 -5.82
C GLY A 584 -6.11 17.00 -5.79
N LEU A 585 -6.68 17.40 -6.94
CA LEU A 585 -8.12 17.66 -7.05
C LEU A 585 -8.97 16.41 -6.82
N GLU A 586 -8.40 15.23 -7.05
CA GLU A 586 -9.09 13.95 -7.07
C GLU A 586 -8.72 13.07 -5.87
N GLN A 587 -7.54 13.27 -5.26
CA GLN A 587 -7.00 12.39 -4.23
C GLN A 587 -7.52 12.76 -2.82
N PRO A 588 -8.36 11.90 -2.18
CA PRO A 588 -8.80 12.14 -0.82
C PRO A 588 -7.64 12.13 0.19
N ARG A 589 -7.75 12.94 1.25
CA ARG A 589 -6.76 13.06 2.34
C ARG A 589 -5.37 13.50 1.90
N CYS A 590 -5.31 14.26 0.81
CA CYS A 590 -4.11 14.85 0.26
C CYS A 590 -4.35 16.31 -0.09
N VAL A 591 -3.31 17.15 0.05
CA VAL A 591 -3.27 18.50 -0.50
C VAL A 591 -2.12 18.56 -1.51
N ALA A 592 -2.42 18.97 -2.75
CA ALA A 592 -1.41 19.16 -3.78
C ALA A 592 -0.94 20.61 -3.84
N TRP A 593 0.35 20.76 -4.11
CA TRP A 593 1.04 22.04 -4.13
C TRP A 593 1.96 22.14 -5.35
N GLU A 594 1.95 23.30 -6.00
CA GLU A 594 2.90 23.64 -7.04
C GLU A 594 3.40 25.08 -6.87
N PRO A 595 4.25 25.35 -5.85
CA PRO A 595 4.77 26.67 -5.60
C PRO A 595 5.77 27.11 -6.67
N ALA A 596 5.70 28.38 -7.08
CA ALA A 596 6.61 28.94 -8.06
C ALA A 596 7.97 29.34 -7.45
N PHE A 597 7.97 29.91 -6.25
CA PHE A 597 9.11 30.55 -5.64
C PHE A 597 9.59 29.82 -4.38
N GLY A 598 10.89 30.02 -4.05
CA GLY A 598 11.53 29.35 -2.94
C GLY A 598 10.91 29.62 -1.59
N GLN A 599 10.47 30.87 -1.33
CA GLN A 599 9.81 31.20 -0.08
C GLN A 599 8.42 30.54 0.04
N ASP A 600 7.69 30.48 -1.06
CA ASP A 600 6.39 29.80 -1.07
C ASP A 600 6.56 28.31 -0.77
N LEU A 601 7.57 27.67 -1.38
CA LEU A 601 7.90 26.27 -1.14
C LEU A 601 8.32 26.00 0.31
N GLU A 602 9.13 26.88 0.90
CA GLU A 602 9.53 26.76 2.31
C GLU A 602 8.31 26.75 3.23
N TRP A 603 7.40 27.71 3.09
CA TRP A 603 6.16 27.78 3.88
C TRP A 603 5.28 26.55 3.67
N VAL A 604 5.14 26.07 2.43
CA VAL A 604 4.37 24.88 2.10
C VAL A 604 4.98 23.64 2.74
N LEU A 605 6.30 23.43 2.66
CA LEU A 605 6.98 22.28 3.26
C LEU A 605 6.85 22.26 4.79
N LEU A 606 7.06 23.41 5.44
CA LEU A 606 6.90 23.51 6.90
C LEU A 606 5.45 23.24 7.31
N HIS A 607 4.48 23.78 6.58
CA HIS A 607 3.06 23.50 6.81
C HIS A 607 2.75 22.02 6.64
N ALA A 608 3.20 21.40 5.54
CA ALA A 608 2.97 19.99 5.25
C ALA A 608 3.58 19.09 6.34
N LEU A 609 4.82 19.36 6.78
CA LEU A 609 5.44 18.66 7.91
C LEU A 609 4.62 18.78 9.19
N GLY A 610 4.08 19.98 9.47
CA GLY A 610 3.24 20.24 10.62
C GLY A 610 1.89 19.50 10.57
N ARG A 611 1.50 18.93 9.43
CA ARG A 611 0.26 18.15 9.27
C ARG A 611 0.46 16.65 9.38
N LEU A 612 1.68 16.16 9.58
CA LEU A 612 1.97 14.73 9.70
C LEU A 612 2.01 14.25 11.17
N GLY A 613 1.87 12.95 11.36
CA GLY A 613 2.05 12.27 12.64
C GLY A 613 0.94 12.51 13.66
N ARG A 614 -0.29 12.78 13.23
CA ARG A 614 -1.43 13.13 14.09
C ARG A 614 -2.75 12.58 13.58
N GLU A 615 -3.76 12.56 14.44
CA GLU A 615 -5.09 11.99 14.13
C GLU A 615 -5.80 12.72 12.98
N ASP A 616 -5.73 14.06 12.98
CA ASP A 616 -6.28 14.93 11.94
C ASP A 616 -5.29 15.18 10.79
N GLY A 617 -4.21 14.41 10.73
CA GLY A 617 -3.13 14.56 9.76
C GLY A 617 -3.58 14.29 8.33
N ILE A 618 -2.88 14.95 7.39
CA ILE A 618 -3.16 14.88 5.95
C ILE A 618 -1.84 14.82 5.19
N SER A 619 -1.82 14.02 4.13
CA SER A 619 -0.67 13.92 3.22
C SER A 619 -0.56 15.14 2.31
N SER A 620 0.60 15.33 1.71
CA SER A 620 0.82 16.38 0.70
C SER A 620 1.52 15.81 -0.53
N TYR A 621 1.13 16.33 -1.70
CA TYR A 621 1.81 16.11 -2.95
C TYR A 621 2.40 17.42 -3.45
N LEU A 622 3.70 17.45 -3.72
CA LEU A 622 4.40 18.65 -4.23
C LEU A 622 4.92 18.37 -5.64
N ARG A 623 4.58 19.24 -6.59
CA ARG A 623 5.19 19.29 -7.92
C ARG A 623 6.27 20.37 -7.94
N LEU A 624 7.52 19.96 -8.18
CA LEU A 624 8.68 20.87 -8.18
C LEU A 624 9.39 20.87 -9.54
N SER A 625 9.98 22.00 -9.87
CA SER A 625 10.60 22.26 -11.16
C SER A 625 12.12 22.31 -11.06
N THR A 626 12.81 21.91 -12.13
CA THR A 626 14.25 22.16 -12.35
C THR A 626 14.53 23.52 -12.98
N ARG A 627 13.52 24.23 -13.46
CA ARG A 627 13.68 25.57 -14.06
C ARG A 627 14.05 26.60 -12.98
N PRO A 628 15.21 27.27 -13.07
CA PRO A 628 15.55 28.33 -12.13
C PRO A 628 14.70 29.59 -12.39
N LEU A 629 14.12 30.15 -11.33
CA LEU A 629 13.35 31.39 -11.36
C LEU A 629 14.07 32.48 -10.56
N ASP A 630 14.03 33.72 -11.05
CA ASP A 630 14.48 34.88 -10.29
C ASP A 630 13.57 35.10 -9.09
N GLN A 631 14.12 34.95 -7.89
CA GLN A 631 13.38 35.04 -6.64
C GLN A 631 12.89 36.46 -6.32
N SER A 632 13.44 37.48 -6.97
CA SER A 632 12.95 38.85 -6.83
C SER A 632 11.53 39.05 -7.39
N LEU A 633 11.12 38.20 -8.34
CA LEU A 633 9.77 38.19 -8.92
C LEU A 633 8.69 37.82 -7.88
N ALA A 634 9.05 37.10 -6.84
CA ALA A 634 8.14 36.73 -5.74
C ALA A 634 7.62 37.95 -4.96
N ARG A 635 8.38 39.08 -4.95
CA ARG A 635 8.06 40.31 -4.21
C ARG A 635 7.58 40.03 -2.78
N VAL A 636 8.29 39.14 -2.07
CA VAL A 636 7.94 38.77 -0.68
C VAL A 636 7.99 40.03 0.18
N PRO A 637 6.90 40.39 0.89
CA PRO A 637 6.88 41.58 1.71
C PRO A 637 7.91 41.49 2.84
N PRO A 638 8.71 42.56 3.08
CA PRO A 638 9.67 42.57 4.18
C PRO A 638 9.01 42.90 5.52
N GLU A 639 7.84 43.53 5.52
CA GLU A 639 7.14 43.94 6.70
C GLU A 639 6.41 42.73 7.33
N PRO A 640 6.55 42.46 8.65
CA PRO A 640 6.09 41.22 9.27
C PRO A 640 4.62 40.89 9.07
N ALA A 641 3.73 41.88 9.22
CA ALA A 641 2.27 41.67 9.10
C ALA A 641 1.88 41.34 7.63
N ALA A 642 2.51 42.02 6.66
CA ALA A 642 2.27 41.75 5.25
C ALA A 642 2.87 40.42 4.81
N ARG A 643 4.04 40.06 5.39
CA ARG A 643 4.68 38.79 5.17
C ARG A 643 3.84 37.63 5.72
N GLU A 644 3.30 37.75 6.91
CA GLU A 644 2.40 36.78 7.52
C GLU A 644 1.10 36.64 6.74
N ARG A 645 0.54 37.73 6.21
CA ARG A 645 -0.62 37.68 5.33
C ARG A 645 -0.29 36.90 4.05
N ARG A 646 0.85 37.15 3.43
CA ARG A 646 1.32 36.43 2.24
C ARG A 646 1.49 34.93 2.54
N ARG A 647 2.08 34.57 3.67
CA ARG A 647 2.22 33.17 4.10
C ARG A 647 0.85 32.49 4.19
N ARG A 648 -0.12 33.12 4.83
CA ARG A 648 -1.49 32.59 4.92
C ARG A 648 -2.16 32.43 3.56
N GLN A 649 -1.95 33.36 2.63
CA GLN A 649 -2.47 33.30 1.27
C GLN A 649 -1.83 32.13 0.49
N VAL A 650 -0.53 31.97 0.56
CA VAL A 650 0.19 30.82 -0.02
C VAL A 650 -0.39 29.51 0.48
N LEU A 651 -0.61 29.38 1.78
CA LEU A 651 -1.14 28.18 2.43
C LEU A 651 -2.65 27.99 2.24
N ALA A 652 -3.37 28.99 1.73
CA ALA A 652 -4.77 28.89 1.34
C ALA A 652 -4.98 28.57 -0.14
N GLY A 653 -3.90 28.55 -0.94
CA GLY A 653 -3.94 28.12 -2.35
C GLY A 653 -3.47 29.14 -3.38
N GLY A 654 -3.17 30.39 -3.00
CA GLY A 654 -2.65 31.40 -3.93
C GLY A 654 -2.76 32.83 -3.44
N TYR A 655 -2.15 33.73 -4.15
CA TYR A 655 -2.14 35.16 -3.82
C TYR A 655 -2.07 36.02 -5.08
N ARG A 656 -2.46 37.30 -4.93
CA ARG A 656 -2.26 38.31 -5.94
C ARG A 656 -0.84 38.84 -5.87
N CYS A 657 -0.01 38.54 -6.85
CA CYS A 657 1.40 38.95 -6.91
C CYS A 657 1.59 40.30 -7.63
N ARG A 658 0.60 40.70 -8.47
CA ARG A 658 0.55 42.00 -9.13
C ARG A 658 -0.90 42.48 -9.17
N GLU A 659 -1.12 43.76 -8.88
CA GLU A 659 -2.43 44.37 -8.83
C GLU A 659 -2.50 45.52 -9.81
N ALA A 660 -3.52 45.56 -10.65
CA ALA A 660 -3.81 46.68 -11.57
C ALA A 660 -4.06 47.97 -10.77
N ALA A 661 -3.65 49.12 -11.37
CA ALA A 661 -3.83 50.40 -10.71
C ALA A 661 -5.32 50.80 -10.60
N GLY A 662 -6.12 50.35 -11.57
CA GLY A 662 -7.56 50.49 -11.63
C GLY A 662 -8.31 49.15 -11.49
N ALA A 663 -9.53 49.10 -12.03
CA ALA A 663 -10.24 47.86 -12.19
C ALA A 663 -9.53 47.02 -13.30
N PRO A 664 -9.22 45.74 -13.05
CA PRO A 664 -8.55 44.93 -14.07
C PRO A 664 -9.46 44.67 -15.26
N GLU A 665 -8.90 44.80 -16.47
CA GLU A 665 -9.56 44.38 -17.70
C GLU A 665 -9.39 42.87 -17.92
N VAL A 666 -8.25 42.33 -17.49
CA VAL A 666 -7.96 40.89 -17.55
C VAL A 666 -7.21 40.44 -16.29
N THR A 667 -7.44 39.23 -15.87
CA THR A 667 -6.69 38.52 -14.80
C THR A 667 -5.89 37.38 -15.38
N LEU A 668 -4.57 37.37 -15.16
CA LEU A 668 -3.70 36.25 -15.50
C LEU A 668 -3.47 35.40 -14.24
N ALA A 669 -3.73 34.09 -14.33
CA ALA A 669 -3.56 33.15 -13.21
C ALA A 669 -2.55 32.09 -13.58
N GLY A 670 -1.37 32.11 -12.96
CA GLY A 670 -0.30 31.15 -13.20
C GLY A 670 -0.03 30.25 -11.99
N MET A 671 0.50 29.04 -12.23
CA MET A 671 0.89 28.08 -11.21
C MET A 671 2.25 27.46 -11.53
N GLY A 672 3.17 27.43 -10.53
CA GLY A 672 4.47 26.78 -10.68
C GLY A 672 5.46 27.52 -11.57
N ALA A 673 6.28 26.79 -12.32
CA ALA A 673 7.43 27.29 -13.07
C ALA A 673 7.06 28.23 -14.24
N ILE A 674 5.78 28.37 -14.59
CA ILE A 674 5.28 29.22 -15.67
C ILE A 674 5.20 30.71 -15.28
N MET A 675 5.35 31.06 -14.02
CA MET A 675 5.14 32.42 -13.52
C MET A 675 5.97 33.51 -14.24
N PRO A 676 7.21 33.31 -14.69
CA PRO A 676 7.93 34.32 -15.49
C PRO A 676 7.22 34.71 -16.78
N GLU A 677 6.64 33.73 -17.50
CA GLU A 677 5.86 33.98 -18.74
C GLU A 677 4.59 34.77 -18.45
N VAL A 678 3.90 34.43 -17.36
CA VAL A 678 2.69 35.14 -16.92
C VAL A 678 3.01 36.59 -16.54
N LEU A 679 4.10 36.82 -15.81
CA LEU A 679 4.54 38.18 -15.45
C LEU A 679 5.07 38.97 -16.63
N GLY A 680 5.71 38.31 -17.62
CA GLY A 680 6.14 38.89 -18.88
C GLY A 680 4.95 39.37 -19.70
N ALA A 681 3.95 38.49 -19.87
CA ALA A 681 2.71 38.82 -20.56
C ALA A 681 1.95 39.99 -19.91
N ALA A 682 1.88 39.98 -18.55
CA ALA A 682 1.28 41.11 -17.84
C ALA A 682 2.01 42.43 -18.12
N ALA A 683 3.34 42.43 -18.13
CA ALA A 683 4.13 43.63 -18.41
C ALA A 683 3.91 44.13 -19.84
N GLU A 684 3.76 43.26 -20.82
CA GLU A 684 3.46 43.60 -22.21
C GLU A 684 2.05 44.18 -22.38
N LEU A 685 1.03 43.55 -21.77
CA LEU A 685 -0.35 44.04 -21.76
C LEU A 685 -0.44 45.44 -21.14
N GLU A 686 0.22 45.67 -20.01
CA GLU A 686 0.25 46.98 -19.35
C GLU A 686 0.98 48.03 -20.17
N ALA A 687 2.06 47.68 -20.88
CA ALA A 687 2.73 48.58 -21.80
C ALA A 687 1.81 49.02 -22.97
N ASN A 688 0.80 48.22 -23.28
CA ASN A 688 -0.25 48.53 -24.25
C ASN A 688 -1.49 49.18 -23.63
N GLY A 689 -1.43 49.55 -22.32
CA GLY A 689 -2.47 50.29 -21.63
C GLY A 689 -3.60 49.45 -21.08
N ILE A 690 -3.44 48.14 -20.94
CA ILE A 690 -4.43 47.20 -20.42
C ILE A 690 -4.16 47.00 -18.91
N GLU A 691 -5.17 47.15 -18.10
CA GLU A 691 -5.09 46.94 -16.62
C GLU A 691 -5.11 45.46 -16.29
N VAL A 692 -4.03 44.92 -15.70
CA VAL A 692 -3.83 43.47 -15.47
C VAL A 692 -3.66 43.14 -13.98
N ASP A 693 -4.47 42.22 -13.51
CA ASP A 693 -4.20 41.50 -12.25
C ASP A 693 -3.42 40.21 -12.53
N VAL A 694 -2.45 39.86 -11.66
CA VAL A 694 -1.74 38.58 -11.75
C VAL A 694 -1.90 37.79 -10.45
N LEU A 695 -2.41 36.58 -10.55
CA LEU A 695 -2.52 35.63 -9.48
C LEU A 695 -1.41 34.56 -9.59
N CYS A 696 -0.71 34.30 -8.50
CA CYS A 696 0.20 33.16 -8.35
C CYS A 696 -0.52 32.10 -7.51
N LEU A 697 -0.89 31.00 -8.14
CA LEU A 697 -1.58 29.90 -7.49
C LEU A 697 -0.56 28.91 -6.93
N THR A 698 -0.86 28.33 -5.76
CA THR A 698 0.03 27.38 -5.09
C THR A 698 -0.62 26.02 -4.85
N SER A 699 -1.98 25.97 -4.82
CA SER A 699 -2.75 24.75 -4.62
C SER A 699 -4.13 24.86 -5.28
N PRO A 700 -4.39 24.16 -6.37
CA PRO A 700 -5.68 24.20 -7.05
C PRO A 700 -6.79 23.53 -6.27
N ASP A 701 -6.50 22.46 -5.52
CA ASP A 701 -7.46 21.71 -4.73
C ASP A 701 -7.97 22.50 -3.51
N LEU A 702 -7.13 23.29 -2.84
CA LEU A 702 -7.58 24.19 -1.78
C LEU A 702 -8.53 25.27 -2.30
N ILE A 703 -8.24 25.82 -3.48
CA ILE A 703 -9.11 26.81 -4.12
C ILE A 703 -10.44 26.15 -4.54
N PHE A 704 -10.38 24.94 -5.10
CA PHE A 704 -11.58 24.20 -5.46
C PHE A 704 -12.40 23.80 -4.23
N GLY A 705 -11.76 23.34 -3.17
CA GLY A 705 -12.42 23.04 -1.89
C GLY A 705 -13.12 24.27 -1.29
N ALA A 706 -12.48 25.43 -1.34
CA ALA A 706 -13.10 26.70 -0.92
C ALA A 706 -14.29 27.10 -1.80
N LEU A 707 -14.25 26.82 -3.12
CA LEU A 707 -15.40 27.01 -4.01
C LEU A 707 -16.58 26.11 -3.59
N GLN A 708 -16.34 24.83 -3.33
CA GLN A 708 -17.37 23.90 -2.85
C GLN A 708 -17.94 24.33 -1.49
N ALA A 709 -17.11 24.80 -0.57
CA ALA A 709 -17.54 25.34 0.71
C ALA A 709 -18.45 26.58 0.53
N ARG A 710 -18.08 27.50 -0.37
CA ARG A 710 -18.90 28.68 -0.72
C ARG A 710 -20.26 28.29 -1.30
N GLN A 711 -20.33 27.17 -2.02
CA GLN A 711 -21.57 26.62 -2.59
C GLN A 711 -22.38 25.77 -1.60
N GLY A 712 -21.85 25.52 -0.39
CA GLY A 712 -22.50 24.66 0.60
C GLY A 712 -22.44 23.17 0.29
N LEU A 713 -21.55 22.76 -0.62
CA LEU A 713 -21.35 21.36 -1.06
C LEU A 713 -20.32 20.63 -0.20
N ALA A 714 -19.46 21.35 0.50
CA ALA A 714 -18.45 20.83 1.41
C ALA A 714 -18.32 21.73 2.64
N GLY A 715 -17.78 21.17 3.75
CA GLY A 715 -17.34 21.97 4.89
C GLY A 715 -16.02 22.68 4.57
N GLY A 716 -15.74 23.82 5.21
CA GLY A 716 -14.49 24.56 5.08
C GLY A 716 -14.66 26.07 5.12
N ASP A 717 -13.55 26.81 5.03
CA ASP A 717 -13.52 28.27 4.98
C ASP A 717 -13.45 28.76 3.53
N ALA A 718 -14.48 29.49 3.12
CA ALA A 718 -14.56 30.11 1.80
C ALA A 718 -14.10 31.58 1.79
N SER A 719 -13.77 32.16 2.93
CA SER A 719 -13.45 33.60 3.07
C SER A 719 -12.25 34.02 2.21
N PHE A 720 -11.30 33.14 2.04
CA PHE A 720 -10.12 33.33 1.21
C PHE A 720 -10.46 33.64 -0.26
N LEU A 721 -11.53 33.04 -0.80
CA LEU A 721 -11.93 33.30 -2.19
C LEU A 721 -12.32 34.78 -2.42
N ALA A 722 -12.89 35.44 -1.40
CA ALA A 722 -13.23 36.88 -1.52
C ALA A 722 -11.98 37.76 -1.51
N GLU A 723 -10.88 37.30 -0.89
CA GLU A 723 -9.59 37.97 -0.93
C GLU A 723 -8.87 37.75 -2.28
N LEU A 724 -8.88 36.52 -2.80
CA LEU A 724 -8.22 36.16 -4.06
C LEU A 724 -9.00 36.68 -5.27
N PHE A 725 -10.35 36.61 -5.24
CA PHE A 725 -11.26 37.02 -6.31
C PHE A 725 -12.32 38.02 -5.75
N PRO A 726 -11.92 39.26 -5.40
CA PRO A 726 -12.87 40.25 -4.90
C PRO A 726 -13.92 40.64 -5.97
N ALA A 727 -15.16 40.77 -5.55
CA ALA A 727 -16.27 41.11 -6.48
C ALA A 727 -16.05 42.39 -7.28
N ALA A 728 -15.29 43.36 -6.72
CA ALA A 728 -14.96 44.62 -7.40
C ALA A 728 -13.84 44.49 -8.48
N ARG A 729 -13.24 43.32 -8.60
CA ARG A 729 -12.10 43.02 -9.52
C ARG A 729 -12.37 41.85 -10.44
N VAL A 730 -13.64 41.59 -10.74
CA VAL A 730 -14.01 40.53 -11.70
C VAL A 730 -13.66 40.97 -13.13
N SER A 731 -12.87 40.16 -13.82
CA SER A 731 -12.45 40.34 -15.21
C SER A 731 -12.28 38.97 -15.88
N PRO A 732 -12.24 38.89 -17.24
CA PRO A 732 -11.86 37.67 -17.92
C PRO A 732 -10.54 37.10 -17.42
N ILE A 733 -10.41 35.76 -17.42
CA ILE A 733 -9.25 35.07 -16.85
C ILE A 733 -8.48 34.34 -17.94
N VAL A 734 -7.15 34.49 -17.96
CA VAL A 734 -6.26 33.56 -18.65
C VAL A 734 -5.55 32.72 -17.60
N SER A 735 -5.85 31.43 -17.53
CA SER A 735 -5.14 30.51 -16.64
C SER A 735 -4.05 29.75 -17.40
N VAL A 736 -2.86 29.61 -16.76
CA VAL A 736 -1.69 29.01 -17.40
C VAL A 736 -0.97 28.10 -16.40
N LEU A 737 -0.64 26.87 -16.84
CA LEU A 737 0.20 25.97 -16.05
C LEU A 737 1.04 25.06 -16.95
N ASP A 738 2.14 24.56 -16.41
CA ASP A 738 2.95 23.51 -17.03
C ASP A 738 2.35 22.13 -16.71
N GLY A 739 1.26 21.81 -17.42
CA GLY A 739 0.45 20.61 -17.26
C GLY A 739 -0.91 20.77 -17.95
N HIS A 740 -1.82 19.81 -17.76
CA HIS A 740 -3.09 19.83 -18.47
C HIS A 740 -3.98 21.01 -18.03
N PRO A 741 -4.48 21.83 -18.99
CA PRO A 741 -5.16 23.11 -18.68
C PRO A 741 -6.47 22.95 -17.92
N HIS A 742 -7.12 21.78 -17.96
CA HIS A 742 -8.38 21.55 -17.27
C HIS A 742 -8.24 21.71 -15.73
N THR A 743 -7.03 21.53 -15.19
CA THR A 743 -6.74 21.63 -13.74
C THR A 743 -7.17 22.96 -13.15
N LEU A 744 -7.13 24.04 -13.92
CA LEU A 744 -7.52 25.40 -13.48
C LEU A 744 -8.84 25.89 -14.11
N SER A 745 -9.53 25.08 -14.91
CA SER A 745 -10.74 25.51 -15.62
C SER A 745 -11.90 25.91 -14.70
N PHE A 746 -11.95 25.39 -13.47
CA PHE A 746 -12.97 25.69 -12.48
C PHE A 746 -12.91 27.14 -11.97
N LEU A 747 -11.82 27.89 -12.21
CA LEU A 747 -11.70 29.30 -11.84
C LEU A 747 -12.81 30.16 -12.46
N ALA A 748 -13.32 29.79 -13.65
CA ALA A 748 -14.49 30.42 -14.25
C ALA A 748 -15.71 30.44 -13.32
N ALA A 749 -15.95 29.37 -12.57
CA ALA A 749 -17.06 29.26 -11.63
C ALA A 749 -16.86 30.10 -10.36
N ILE A 750 -15.61 30.47 -10.03
CA ILE A 750 -15.30 31.34 -8.90
C ILE A 750 -15.62 32.80 -9.26
N ALA A 751 -15.08 33.26 -10.38
CA ALA A 751 -15.18 34.65 -10.80
C ALA A 751 -16.51 34.95 -11.52
N GLY A 752 -17.14 33.96 -12.13
CA GLY A 752 -18.29 34.18 -13.02
C GLY A 752 -17.93 34.94 -14.30
N ALA A 753 -16.70 34.77 -14.78
CA ALA A 753 -16.11 35.47 -15.91
C ALA A 753 -15.67 34.49 -16.99
N PRO A 754 -15.55 34.93 -18.28
CA PRO A 754 -14.93 34.14 -19.33
C PRO A 754 -13.51 33.69 -18.96
N ILE A 755 -13.10 32.51 -19.41
CA ILE A 755 -11.78 31.98 -19.16
C ILE A 755 -11.16 31.35 -20.42
N ALA A 756 -9.87 31.64 -20.65
CA ALA A 756 -9.01 30.89 -21.56
C ALA A 756 -8.04 30.05 -20.70
N CYS A 757 -7.94 28.76 -21.02
CA CYS A 757 -7.10 27.84 -20.26
C CYS A 757 -5.93 27.37 -21.14
N LEU A 758 -4.71 27.78 -20.80
CA LEU A 758 -3.48 27.42 -21.48
C LEU A 758 -2.72 26.35 -20.68
N GLY A 759 -2.15 25.37 -21.37
CA GLY A 759 -1.41 24.27 -20.72
C GLY A 759 -0.95 23.23 -21.75
N VAL A 760 -0.27 22.20 -21.26
CA VAL A 760 0.25 21.10 -22.06
C VAL A 760 -0.84 20.06 -22.30
N GLN A 761 -1.21 19.82 -23.56
CA GLN A 761 -2.29 18.89 -23.93
C GLN A 761 -1.82 17.68 -24.74
N ASP A 762 -0.54 17.58 -25.05
CA ASP A 762 0.05 16.47 -25.79
C ASP A 762 1.27 15.91 -25.03
N PHE A 763 1.84 14.84 -25.55
CA PHE A 763 3.07 14.27 -25.02
C PHE A 763 4.21 15.27 -25.07
N GLY A 764 5.10 15.18 -24.07
CA GLY A 764 6.28 16.03 -24.00
C GLY A 764 7.24 15.82 -25.17
N GLN A 765 8.16 16.76 -25.37
CA GLN A 765 9.14 16.80 -26.45
C GLN A 765 10.51 17.22 -25.90
N SER A 766 11.60 16.72 -26.49
CA SER A 766 12.95 17.22 -26.23
C SER A 766 13.17 18.57 -26.89
N GLY A 767 13.82 19.49 -26.20
CA GLY A 767 14.16 20.81 -26.72
C GLY A 767 14.67 21.74 -25.62
N ASP A 768 14.82 23.01 -25.93
CA ASP A 768 15.00 24.06 -24.94
C ASP A 768 13.66 24.44 -24.32
N ILE A 769 13.65 24.88 -23.05
CA ILE A 769 12.41 25.21 -22.34
C ILE A 769 11.57 26.28 -23.05
N GLN A 770 12.20 27.26 -23.66
CA GLN A 770 11.49 28.31 -24.40
C GLN A 770 10.83 27.79 -25.67
N ASP A 771 11.49 26.89 -26.41
CA ASP A 771 10.92 26.24 -27.59
C ASP A 771 9.74 25.34 -27.19
N LEU A 772 9.85 24.61 -26.08
CA LEU A 772 8.75 23.80 -25.61
C LEU A 772 7.55 24.63 -25.15
N TYR A 773 7.79 25.74 -24.45
CA TYR A 773 6.70 26.61 -24.00
C TYR A 773 5.98 27.24 -25.19
N ARG A 774 6.72 27.65 -26.26
CA ARG A 774 6.14 28.12 -27.51
C ARG A 774 5.38 26.99 -28.22
N HIS A 775 5.96 25.80 -28.28
CA HIS A 775 5.33 24.63 -28.92
C HIS A 775 3.99 24.27 -28.27
N PHE A 776 3.91 24.33 -26.94
CA PHE A 776 2.69 24.04 -26.20
C PHE A 776 1.76 25.23 -25.99
N GLY A 777 2.12 26.41 -26.50
CA GLY A 777 1.31 27.63 -26.41
C GLY A 777 1.14 28.12 -24.97
N ILE A 778 2.21 28.08 -24.20
CA ILE A 778 2.24 28.55 -22.79
C ILE A 778 3.33 29.61 -22.56
N ASP A 779 3.87 30.17 -23.62
CA ASP A 779 4.81 31.29 -23.58
C ASP A 779 4.09 32.65 -23.43
N SER A 780 4.85 33.72 -23.15
CA SER A 780 4.31 35.06 -22.93
C SER A 780 3.49 35.58 -24.09
N GLU A 781 3.93 35.35 -25.35
CA GLU A 781 3.24 35.82 -26.54
C GLU A 781 1.84 35.17 -26.69
N THR A 782 1.75 33.86 -26.47
CA THR A 782 0.47 33.15 -26.53
C THR A 782 -0.47 33.60 -25.39
N ILE A 783 0.06 33.88 -24.19
CA ILE A 783 -0.72 34.42 -23.08
C ILE A 783 -1.30 35.80 -23.43
N VAL A 784 -0.50 36.69 -24.03
CA VAL A 784 -0.96 37.99 -24.48
C VAL A 784 -2.07 37.82 -25.53
N GLY A 785 -1.87 36.95 -26.53
CA GLY A 785 -2.87 36.68 -27.55
C GLY A 785 -4.20 36.20 -26.96
N ALA A 786 -4.16 35.24 -26.06
CA ALA A 786 -5.35 34.72 -25.36
C ALA A 786 -6.06 35.81 -24.53
N ALA A 787 -5.30 36.71 -23.90
CA ALA A 787 -5.88 37.84 -23.16
C ALA A 787 -6.60 38.81 -24.08
N LEU A 788 -5.99 39.17 -25.20
CA LEU A 788 -6.59 40.05 -26.20
C LEU A 788 -7.85 39.44 -26.85
N ASP A 789 -7.83 38.15 -27.13
CA ASP A 789 -9.01 37.44 -27.65
C ASP A 789 -10.19 37.45 -26.68
N LEU A 790 -9.94 37.48 -25.36
CA LEU A 790 -10.99 37.60 -24.34
C LEU A 790 -11.53 39.01 -24.17
N LEU A 791 -10.75 40.02 -24.58
CA LEU A 791 -11.16 41.44 -24.52
C LEU A 791 -11.94 41.90 -25.76
N GLY A 792 -11.83 41.22 -26.88
CA GLY A 792 -12.52 41.42 -28.15
C GLY A 792 -11.73 42.29 -29.03
#